data_6adc21750bbe8e3f5dea836da66b1dab
#
_entry.id   6adc21750bbe8e3f5dea836da66b1dab
#
_cell.length_a   1.000
_cell.length_b   1.000
_cell.length_c   1.000
_cell.angle_alpha   90.00
_cell.angle_beta   90.00
_cell.angle_gamma   90.00
#
_symmetry.space_group_name_H-M   'P 1'
#
loop_
_entity.id
_entity.type
_entity.pdbx_description
1 polymer ?
#
loop_
_entity_poly.entity_id
_entity_poly.type
_entity_poly.pdbx_seq_one_letter_code
_entity_poly.pdbx_strand_id
1 'polypeptide(L)'
;MLYPIEKITTLIGAHRYGNTPAAISWLLTDSRSLSFPEATLFFAIHTQRNDGHKYIADLYSRGVRNFVVETLPTDLEASFPKSNFLRVPNTLKALQRLAERHRDEFQIPVIGITGSNGKTIVKEWLFQILSHNYTVTRSPRSYNSQIGVPLSVWRIDHTTDIAILEAGISQPNEMRSLRDMIQPTIGILTNIGTAHQENFETVEQKVLEKLQLFKEAEVIICPEEAKPYLKKANLKGKIVYWTREDAKNFTIPFDDQASIDNACICYAALQQLSLTQQAPLPPKGELLIDSKDEKFNSVANKDLPLRGIEGAFSSLEPVAMRMEVKEGKRGLTLINDTYNSDIVSLDIALAFMSRRKDAEERRKVLILSDILQTGIEPEELYTEVSRLAKVRGIDCFIGVGEQISEHQDLIDIPEKHFFLTTDELLKSGLIHGNTASNNYALRITHYALNNSIILIKGARSYHFDRITDALELKVHETILEVNLNALVDNLNFYRSHMSEQTKLVAMVKADAYGAGAVEVAKVLQDHQIDYLAVAVADEGVELRKAGIKAPIMIMNPEMTAFKTMFDYKLEPEVYNFRLLHALIHAAQQQGVTDYPVHIKLDTGMHRLGFNPMTEVEQLVEVLKSQKAITPRSVFSHFVGADEDRFDDFSASQFSKFEHGSNILQAAFSHKILRHIDNSAGILHFHDRQMDMCRLGIGLYGVNNRDNSIINNVSTLKTTILQIRDVCKEDTVGYSKRGVLERDSRIAAIPIGYADGLNRHLGRGNCYCLVNGKKAPYVGNICMDVAMIDVTDIDCQEGDCVEIFGANLPVTVLSDALDTIPYEVLTSISSRVKKVYVQE
;
A
#
# COMPACT_ATOMS: atom_id res chain seq x y z
N MET A 1 2.21 4.67 -20.00
CA MET A 1 2.11 4.63 -21.50
C MET A 1 0.72 5.10 -21.89
N LEU A 2 0.57 5.95 -22.93
CA LEU A 2 -0.72 6.49 -23.35
C LEU A 2 -1.16 5.81 -24.66
N TYR A 3 -2.35 5.21 -24.66
CA TYR A 3 -2.94 4.58 -25.85
C TYR A 3 -4.09 5.42 -26.39
N PRO A 4 -4.06 5.86 -27.65
CA PRO A 4 -5.24 6.43 -28.29
C PRO A 4 -6.42 5.45 -28.24
N ILE A 5 -7.62 5.93 -27.97
CA ILE A 5 -8.80 5.06 -27.83
C ILE A 5 -9.10 4.29 -29.12
N GLU A 6 -8.75 4.85 -30.29
CA GLU A 6 -8.84 4.20 -31.59
C GLU A 6 -8.00 2.93 -31.66
N LYS A 7 -6.75 3.00 -31.15
CA LYS A 7 -5.85 1.84 -31.07
C LYS A 7 -6.47 0.77 -30.16
N ILE A 8 -6.96 1.15 -28.98
CA ILE A 8 -7.62 0.22 -28.05
C ILE A 8 -8.85 -0.42 -28.69
N THR A 9 -9.70 0.36 -29.36
CA THR A 9 -10.90 -0.11 -30.08
C THR A 9 -10.54 -1.25 -31.04
N THR A 10 -9.46 -1.07 -31.79
CA THR A 10 -8.95 -2.06 -32.74
C THR A 10 -8.38 -3.29 -32.05
N LEU A 11 -7.57 -3.08 -31.00
CA LEU A 11 -6.92 -4.18 -30.25
C LEU A 11 -7.94 -5.13 -29.61
N ILE A 12 -9.02 -4.60 -29.03
CA ILE A 12 -10.06 -5.42 -28.37
C ILE A 12 -11.17 -5.86 -29.32
N GLY A 13 -11.17 -5.36 -30.57
CA GLY A 13 -12.19 -5.67 -31.57
C GLY A 13 -13.59 -5.13 -31.21
N ALA A 14 -13.63 -3.94 -30.63
CA ALA A 14 -14.86 -3.31 -30.15
C ALA A 14 -15.54 -2.50 -31.25
N HIS A 15 -16.87 -2.33 -31.13
CA HIS A 15 -17.61 -1.33 -31.86
C HIS A 15 -17.74 -0.06 -31.02
N ARG A 16 -17.16 1.06 -31.48
CA ARG A 16 -17.14 2.31 -30.77
C ARG A 16 -18.39 3.15 -31.05
N TYR A 17 -18.99 3.67 -30.00
CA TYR A 17 -20.04 4.67 -29.99
C TYR A 17 -19.50 5.93 -29.32
N GLY A 18 -19.60 7.08 -29.96
CA GLY A 18 -18.94 8.31 -29.59
C GLY A 18 -17.66 8.54 -30.41
N ASN A 19 -17.27 9.82 -30.51
CA ASN A 19 -16.13 10.25 -31.34
C ASN A 19 -15.17 11.17 -30.59
N THR A 20 -15.28 11.27 -29.29
CA THR A 20 -14.42 12.14 -28.47
C THR A 20 -13.00 11.56 -28.46
N PRO A 21 -11.97 12.32 -28.88
CA PRO A 21 -10.59 11.86 -28.76
C PRO A 21 -10.24 11.61 -27.31
N ALA A 22 -9.56 10.50 -27.03
CA ALA A 22 -9.12 10.14 -25.69
C ALA A 22 -7.79 9.37 -25.75
N ALA A 23 -6.93 9.62 -24.76
CA ALA A 23 -5.70 8.91 -24.54
C ALA A 23 -5.80 8.14 -23.22
N ILE A 24 -5.69 6.82 -23.28
CA ILE A 24 -5.93 5.93 -22.14
C ILE A 24 -4.61 5.50 -21.53
N SER A 25 -4.47 5.69 -20.22
CA SER A 25 -3.34 5.21 -19.43
C SER A 25 -3.76 4.32 -18.26
N TRP A 26 -5.02 4.38 -17.85
CA TRP A 26 -5.54 3.68 -16.69
C TRP A 26 -6.69 2.74 -17.04
N LEU A 27 -6.60 1.48 -16.61
CA LEU A 27 -7.67 0.50 -16.72
C LEU A 27 -8.37 0.36 -15.38
N LEU A 28 -9.70 0.44 -15.39
CA LEU A 28 -10.53 0.39 -14.20
C LEU A 28 -11.54 -0.74 -14.30
N THR A 29 -11.66 -1.54 -13.24
CA THR A 29 -12.65 -2.61 -13.09
C THR A 29 -13.47 -2.50 -11.81
N ASP A 30 -13.01 -1.65 -10.86
CA ASP A 30 -13.67 -1.35 -9.59
C ASP A 30 -13.82 0.17 -9.45
N SER A 31 -15.05 0.65 -9.37
CA SER A 31 -15.37 2.09 -9.29
C SER A 31 -14.75 2.80 -8.07
N ARG A 32 -14.42 2.05 -7.03
CA ARG A 32 -13.79 2.57 -5.80
C ARG A 32 -12.32 2.96 -5.99
N SER A 33 -11.63 2.33 -6.94
CA SER A 33 -10.20 2.58 -7.22
C SER A 33 -9.97 3.54 -8.40
N LEU A 34 -10.91 4.46 -8.68
CA LEU A 34 -10.78 5.44 -9.74
C LEU A 34 -9.58 6.37 -9.47
N SER A 35 -8.68 6.46 -10.47
CA SER A 35 -7.56 7.42 -10.54
C SER A 35 -7.52 7.96 -11.94
N PHE A 36 -7.22 9.18 -12.24
CA PHE A 36 -7.19 9.73 -13.61
C PHE A 36 -8.49 9.56 -14.40
N PRO A 37 -9.61 10.20 -14.01
CA PRO A 37 -10.91 9.96 -14.64
C PRO A 37 -10.93 10.09 -16.17
N GLU A 38 -10.25 11.10 -16.74
CA GLU A 38 -10.24 11.38 -18.18
C GLU A 38 -9.42 10.34 -18.97
N ALA A 39 -8.28 9.87 -18.38
CA ALA A 39 -7.41 8.84 -18.97
C ALA A 39 -7.85 7.41 -18.63
N THR A 40 -8.97 7.25 -17.94
CA THR A 40 -9.50 5.95 -17.51
C THR A 40 -10.37 5.32 -18.60
N LEU A 41 -10.14 4.02 -18.83
CA LEU A 41 -11.05 3.13 -19.55
C LEU A 41 -11.67 2.16 -18.54
N PHE A 42 -12.94 2.31 -18.26
CA PHE A 42 -13.68 1.44 -17.35
C PHE A 42 -14.22 0.22 -18.07
N PHE A 43 -13.92 -0.96 -17.57
CA PHE A 43 -14.48 -2.23 -18.01
C PHE A 43 -15.67 -2.61 -17.13
N ALA A 44 -16.88 -2.51 -17.66
CA ALA A 44 -18.11 -2.91 -16.97
C ALA A 44 -18.25 -4.45 -16.94
N ILE A 45 -17.41 -5.10 -16.11
CA ILE A 45 -17.35 -6.56 -16.04
C ILE A 45 -18.64 -7.09 -15.45
N HIS A 46 -19.24 -8.05 -16.16
CA HIS A 46 -20.39 -8.82 -15.71
C HIS A 46 -19.95 -10.16 -15.13
N THR A 47 -20.42 -10.49 -13.93
CA THR A 47 -20.22 -11.77 -13.24
C THR A 47 -21.52 -12.26 -12.65
N GLN A 48 -21.60 -13.52 -12.21
CA GLN A 48 -22.81 -14.06 -11.55
C GLN A 48 -23.21 -13.28 -10.27
N ARG A 49 -22.26 -12.61 -9.62
CA ARG A 49 -22.48 -11.90 -8.34
C ARG A 49 -22.57 -10.38 -8.49
N ASN A 50 -22.07 -9.81 -9.56
CA ASN A 50 -22.02 -8.35 -9.75
C ASN A 50 -22.04 -7.97 -11.22
N ASP A 51 -22.75 -6.86 -11.54
CA ASP A 51 -22.78 -6.26 -12.86
C ASP A 51 -22.16 -4.86 -12.81
N GLY A 52 -21.01 -4.70 -13.50
CA GLY A 52 -20.29 -3.45 -13.59
C GLY A 52 -21.05 -2.32 -14.28
N HIS A 53 -22.04 -2.63 -15.14
CA HIS A 53 -22.82 -1.63 -15.87
C HIS A 53 -23.58 -0.66 -14.94
N LYS A 54 -23.95 -1.09 -13.74
CA LYS A 54 -24.64 -0.25 -12.76
C LYS A 54 -23.81 0.93 -12.23
N TYR A 55 -22.48 0.89 -12.40
CA TYR A 55 -21.57 1.95 -11.93
C TYR A 55 -21.26 3.01 -12.99
N ILE A 56 -21.75 2.87 -14.22
CA ILE A 56 -21.42 3.77 -15.33
C ILE A 56 -21.87 5.20 -15.04
N ALA A 57 -23.09 5.39 -14.53
CA ALA A 57 -23.61 6.72 -14.23
C ALA A 57 -22.83 7.43 -13.12
N ASP A 58 -22.46 6.71 -12.07
CA ASP A 58 -21.61 7.22 -10.99
C ASP A 58 -20.22 7.62 -11.53
N LEU A 59 -19.56 6.72 -12.26
CA LEU A 59 -18.24 6.99 -12.82
C LEU A 59 -18.27 8.15 -13.83
N TYR A 60 -19.34 8.27 -14.62
CA TYR A 60 -19.52 9.41 -15.52
C TYR A 60 -19.63 10.74 -14.76
N SER A 61 -20.38 10.77 -13.65
CA SER A 61 -20.47 11.95 -12.79
C SER A 61 -19.13 12.34 -12.18
N ARG A 62 -18.26 11.37 -11.97
CA ARG A 62 -16.89 11.51 -11.45
C ARG A 62 -15.83 11.78 -12.53
N GLY A 63 -16.24 12.06 -13.77
CA GLY A 63 -15.34 12.48 -14.85
C GLY A 63 -14.89 11.41 -15.83
N VAL A 64 -15.21 10.14 -15.63
CA VAL A 64 -14.88 9.07 -16.59
C VAL A 64 -15.69 9.27 -17.88
N ARG A 65 -15.02 9.12 -19.02
CA ARG A 65 -15.64 9.32 -20.35
C ARG A 65 -15.48 8.11 -21.27
N ASN A 66 -14.75 7.07 -20.86
CA ASN A 66 -14.47 5.93 -21.73
C ASN A 66 -14.87 4.64 -21.03
N PHE A 67 -15.75 3.85 -21.67
CA PHE A 67 -16.37 2.67 -21.10
C PHE A 67 -16.31 1.49 -22.06
N VAL A 68 -15.94 0.30 -21.57
CA VAL A 68 -16.08 -0.98 -22.30
C VAL A 68 -17.30 -1.70 -21.73
N VAL A 69 -18.27 -2.01 -22.58
CA VAL A 69 -19.57 -2.54 -22.17
C VAL A 69 -20.02 -3.71 -23.05
N GLU A 70 -20.86 -4.58 -22.49
CA GLU A 70 -21.55 -5.63 -23.26
C GLU A 70 -22.90 -5.10 -23.79
N THR A 71 -23.57 -4.30 -22.95
CA THR A 71 -24.85 -3.67 -23.28
C THR A 71 -24.73 -2.17 -23.20
N LEU A 72 -25.22 -1.46 -24.21
CA LEU A 72 -25.21 0.00 -24.23
C LEU A 72 -26.30 0.55 -23.30
N PRO A 73 -25.99 1.62 -22.55
CA PRO A 73 -27.01 2.39 -21.84
C PRO A 73 -28.05 2.96 -22.81
N THR A 74 -29.27 3.20 -22.32
CA THR A 74 -30.30 3.93 -23.06
C THR A 74 -29.92 5.41 -23.18
N ASP A 75 -30.29 6.04 -24.31
CA ASP A 75 -30.10 7.47 -24.55
C ASP A 75 -28.66 8.00 -24.36
N LEU A 76 -27.68 7.34 -25.01
CA LEU A 76 -26.26 7.66 -24.92
C LEU A 76 -25.91 9.13 -25.08
N GLU A 77 -26.49 9.79 -26.12
CA GLU A 77 -26.18 11.17 -26.44
C GLU A 77 -26.73 12.16 -25.40
N ALA A 78 -27.90 11.86 -24.84
CA ALA A 78 -28.54 12.72 -23.84
C ALA A 78 -27.96 12.51 -22.44
N SER A 79 -27.73 11.23 -22.07
CA SER A 79 -27.31 10.88 -20.71
C SER A 79 -25.78 10.94 -20.50
N PHE A 80 -24.98 10.71 -21.56
CA PHE A 80 -23.53 10.60 -21.48
C PHE A 80 -22.82 11.38 -22.60
N PRO A 81 -23.10 12.70 -22.75
CA PRO A 81 -22.45 13.52 -23.78
C PRO A 81 -20.92 13.49 -23.67
N LYS A 82 -20.24 13.53 -24.82
CA LYS A 82 -18.78 13.49 -24.94
C LYS A 82 -18.12 12.21 -24.39
N SER A 83 -18.86 11.09 -24.26
CA SER A 83 -18.31 9.81 -23.84
C SER A 83 -18.06 8.87 -25.02
N ASN A 84 -17.16 7.92 -24.82
CA ASN A 84 -16.91 6.81 -25.71
C ASN A 84 -17.40 5.51 -25.06
N PHE A 85 -18.21 4.76 -25.76
CA PHE A 85 -18.63 3.41 -25.37
C PHE A 85 -18.07 2.40 -26.36
N LEU A 86 -17.23 1.49 -25.90
CA LEU A 86 -16.65 0.41 -26.68
C LEU A 86 -17.46 -0.85 -26.39
N ARG A 87 -18.38 -1.19 -27.32
CA ARG A 87 -19.20 -2.38 -27.17
C ARG A 87 -18.45 -3.62 -27.61
N VAL A 88 -18.45 -4.63 -26.74
CA VAL A 88 -17.81 -5.93 -26.93
C VAL A 88 -18.75 -7.08 -26.54
N PRO A 89 -18.56 -8.29 -27.06
CA PRO A 89 -19.37 -9.44 -26.66
C PRO A 89 -19.14 -9.89 -25.21
N ASN A 90 -17.92 -9.66 -24.66
CA ASN A 90 -17.55 -10.00 -23.29
C ASN A 90 -16.45 -9.06 -22.79
N THR A 91 -16.75 -8.32 -21.75
CA THR A 91 -15.87 -7.29 -21.20
C THR A 91 -14.61 -7.86 -20.54
N LEU A 92 -14.70 -9.03 -19.88
CA LEU A 92 -13.53 -9.68 -19.29
C LEU A 92 -12.56 -10.16 -20.37
N LYS A 93 -13.04 -10.79 -21.44
CA LYS A 93 -12.20 -11.20 -22.57
C LYS A 93 -11.58 -10.01 -23.30
N ALA A 94 -12.27 -8.90 -23.38
CA ALA A 94 -11.74 -7.67 -23.95
C ALA A 94 -10.58 -7.11 -23.11
N LEU A 95 -10.71 -7.10 -21.77
CA LEU A 95 -9.64 -6.72 -20.85
C LEU A 95 -8.41 -7.64 -21.01
N GLN A 96 -8.62 -8.95 -21.04
CA GLN A 96 -7.56 -9.95 -21.23
C GLN A 96 -6.84 -9.77 -22.56
N ARG A 97 -7.59 -9.58 -23.65
CA ARG A 97 -7.03 -9.33 -24.99
C ARG A 97 -6.23 -8.04 -25.06
N LEU A 98 -6.70 -6.99 -24.40
CA LEU A 98 -5.94 -5.73 -24.33
C LEU A 98 -4.59 -5.94 -23.63
N ALA A 99 -4.59 -6.63 -22.51
CA ALA A 99 -3.37 -6.95 -21.77
C ALA A 99 -2.40 -7.84 -22.56
N GLU A 100 -2.91 -8.86 -23.26
CA GLU A 100 -2.11 -9.69 -24.17
C GLU A 100 -1.42 -8.84 -25.24
N ARG A 101 -2.17 -7.97 -25.91
CA ARG A 101 -1.62 -7.08 -26.94
C ARG A 101 -0.65 -6.03 -26.41
N HIS A 102 -0.90 -5.53 -25.21
CA HIS A 102 0.03 -4.67 -24.52
C HIS A 102 1.33 -5.41 -24.19
N ARG A 103 1.25 -6.64 -23.70
CA ARG A 103 2.42 -7.49 -23.39
C ARG A 103 3.30 -7.75 -24.63
N ASP A 104 2.68 -7.93 -25.79
CA ASP A 104 3.38 -8.18 -27.07
C ASP A 104 4.35 -7.04 -27.46
N GLU A 105 4.16 -5.83 -26.94
CA GLU A 105 5.01 -4.66 -27.24
C GLU A 105 6.37 -4.68 -26.50
N PHE A 106 6.58 -5.61 -25.54
CA PHE A 106 7.77 -5.62 -24.69
C PHE A 106 8.58 -6.92 -24.82
N GLN A 107 9.88 -6.77 -25.08
CA GLN A 107 10.85 -7.87 -25.17
C GLN A 107 11.75 -7.87 -23.91
N ILE A 108 11.14 -8.14 -22.75
CA ILE A 108 11.80 -8.17 -21.44
C ILE A 108 11.68 -9.56 -20.79
N PRO A 109 12.60 -9.94 -19.88
CA PRO A 109 12.42 -11.12 -19.06
C PRO A 109 11.16 -11.00 -18.20
N VAL A 110 10.32 -12.04 -18.23
CA VAL A 110 9.11 -12.12 -17.40
C VAL A 110 9.13 -13.39 -16.57
N ILE A 111 9.11 -13.24 -15.26
CA ILE A 111 9.00 -14.33 -14.31
C ILE A 111 7.53 -14.57 -14.02
N GLY A 112 6.99 -15.70 -14.47
CA GLY A 112 5.62 -16.14 -14.19
C GLY A 112 5.61 -17.11 -13.03
N ILE A 113 4.87 -16.81 -11.97
CA ILE A 113 4.84 -17.60 -10.73
C ILE A 113 3.47 -18.21 -10.51
N THR A 114 3.41 -19.56 -10.38
CA THR A 114 2.21 -20.27 -9.94
C THR A 114 2.56 -21.32 -8.88
N GLY A 115 1.57 -21.92 -8.27
CA GLY A 115 1.70 -22.92 -7.21
C GLY A 115 0.53 -22.84 -6.24
N SER A 116 0.50 -23.70 -5.25
CA SER A 116 -0.53 -23.67 -4.21
C SER A 116 -0.23 -22.59 -3.16
N ASN A 117 0.94 -22.62 -2.57
CA ASN A 117 1.40 -21.67 -1.56
C ASN A 117 2.75 -21.03 -1.95
N GLY A 118 3.18 -19.95 -1.28
CA GLY A 118 4.49 -19.32 -1.48
C GLY A 118 4.59 -18.32 -2.64
N LYS A 119 3.63 -18.26 -3.57
CA LYS A 119 3.67 -17.38 -4.75
C LYS A 119 4.02 -15.92 -4.43
N THR A 120 3.27 -15.33 -3.51
CA THR A 120 3.44 -13.91 -3.13
C THR A 120 4.77 -13.69 -2.41
N ILE A 121 5.21 -14.62 -1.56
CA ILE A 121 6.49 -14.54 -0.86
C ILE A 121 7.63 -14.55 -1.88
N VAL A 122 7.65 -15.52 -2.79
CA VAL A 122 8.66 -15.63 -3.85
C VAL A 122 8.67 -14.39 -4.73
N LYS A 123 7.50 -13.86 -5.13
CA LYS A 123 7.37 -12.61 -5.88
C LYS A 123 7.99 -11.42 -5.14
N GLU A 124 7.62 -11.24 -3.88
CA GLU A 124 8.09 -10.09 -3.09
C GLU A 124 9.59 -10.18 -2.79
N TRP A 125 10.11 -11.36 -2.49
CA TRP A 125 11.55 -11.54 -2.25
C TRP A 125 12.37 -11.38 -3.53
N LEU A 126 11.93 -11.91 -4.66
CA LEU A 126 12.56 -11.62 -5.95
C LEU A 126 12.52 -10.12 -6.27
N PHE A 127 11.42 -9.45 -5.96
CA PHE A 127 11.32 -8.01 -6.13
C PHE A 127 12.30 -7.27 -5.21
N GLN A 128 12.39 -7.63 -3.92
CA GLN A 128 13.36 -7.02 -3.01
C GLN A 128 14.79 -7.15 -3.54
N ILE A 129 15.21 -8.35 -3.95
CA ILE A 129 16.56 -8.61 -4.44
C ILE A 129 16.84 -7.89 -5.77
N LEU A 130 15.98 -8.05 -6.77
CA LEU A 130 16.20 -7.54 -8.11
C LEU A 130 16.09 -6.00 -8.19
N SER A 131 15.29 -5.41 -7.33
CA SER A 131 15.04 -3.98 -7.34
C SER A 131 16.24 -3.12 -7.00
N HIS A 132 17.31 -3.67 -6.43
CA HIS A 132 18.56 -2.95 -6.20
C HIS A 132 19.24 -2.53 -7.51
N ASN A 133 19.09 -3.32 -8.57
CA ASN A 133 19.82 -3.13 -9.83
C ASN A 133 18.92 -2.91 -11.05
N TYR A 134 17.65 -3.28 -10.98
CA TYR A 134 16.70 -3.27 -12.10
C TYR A 134 15.42 -2.50 -11.78
N THR A 135 14.80 -1.94 -12.79
CA THR A 135 13.42 -1.46 -12.71
C THR A 135 12.49 -2.65 -12.86
N VAL A 136 11.91 -3.08 -11.75
CA VAL A 136 11.08 -4.29 -11.70
C VAL A 136 9.60 -3.92 -11.60
N THR A 137 8.81 -4.38 -12.57
CA THR A 137 7.34 -4.34 -12.49
C THR A 137 6.83 -5.65 -11.91
N ARG A 138 5.98 -5.59 -10.85
CA ARG A 138 5.40 -6.80 -10.25
C ARG A 138 3.89 -6.70 -10.11
N SER A 139 3.22 -7.85 -9.98
CA SER A 139 1.81 -7.90 -9.60
C SER A 139 1.59 -7.18 -8.27
N PRO A 140 0.70 -6.17 -8.22
CA PRO A 140 0.33 -5.53 -6.96
C PRO A 140 -0.34 -6.55 -6.03
N ARG A 141 0.00 -6.57 -4.76
CA ARG A 141 -0.60 -7.48 -3.78
C ARG A 141 -0.67 -8.93 -4.33
N SER A 142 -1.87 -9.54 -4.31
CA SER A 142 -2.13 -10.88 -4.88
C SER A 142 -2.99 -10.80 -6.16
N TYR A 143 -2.69 -9.87 -7.07
CA TYR A 143 -3.37 -9.74 -8.37
C TYR A 143 -2.98 -10.90 -9.29
N ASN A 144 -3.51 -12.09 -9.02
CA ASN A 144 -3.21 -13.34 -9.72
C ASN A 144 -4.41 -13.96 -10.46
N SER A 145 -5.58 -13.31 -10.40
CA SER A 145 -6.84 -13.77 -10.99
C SER A 145 -7.00 -13.34 -12.44
N GLN A 146 -8.09 -13.81 -13.09
CA GLN A 146 -8.48 -13.44 -14.45
C GLN A 146 -8.68 -11.93 -14.68
N ILE A 147 -8.93 -11.15 -13.61
CA ILE A 147 -9.03 -9.68 -13.62
C ILE A 147 -7.73 -9.04 -13.15
N GLY A 148 -7.08 -9.60 -12.13
CA GLY A 148 -5.87 -9.00 -11.53
C GLY A 148 -4.64 -9.08 -12.43
N VAL A 149 -4.47 -10.17 -13.17
CA VAL A 149 -3.32 -10.35 -14.09
C VAL A 149 -3.32 -9.32 -15.21
N PRO A 150 -4.40 -9.05 -15.95
CA PRO A 150 -4.39 -8.01 -16.98
C PRO A 150 -4.06 -6.62 -16.43
N LEU A 151 -4.55 -6.27 -15.24
CA LEU A 151 -4.20 -5.01 -14.58
C LEU A 151 -2.71 -4.96 -14.17
N SER A 152 -2.12 -6.11 -13.82
CA SER A 152 -0.70 -6.21 -13.52
C SER A 152 0.16 -6.07 -14.77
N VAL A 153 -0.22 -6.72 -15.87
CA VAL A 153 0.46 -6.65 -17.17
C VAL A 153 0.43 -5.23 -17.73
N TRP A 154 -0.69 -4.52 -17.59
CA TRP A 154 -0.83 -3.13 -18.04
C TRP A 154 0.16 -2.16 -17.39
N ARG A 155 0.75 -2.52 -16.25
CA ARG A 155 1.78 -1.70 -15.56
C ARG A 155 3.17 -1.81 -16.18
N ILE A 156 3.41 -2.72 -17.10
CA ILE A 156 4.67 -2.85 -17.84
C ILE A 156 4.80 -1.66 -18.78
N ASP A 157 5.94 -1.01 -18.78
CA ASP A 157 6.25 0.10 -19.68
C ASP A 157 7.71 0.04 -20.18
N HIS A 158 8.11 1.02 -20.97
CA HIS A 158 9.46 1.08 -21.55
C HIS A 158 10.60 1.27 -20.52
N THR A 159 10.26 1.55 -19.25
CA THR A 159 11.25 1.66 -18.17
C THR A 159 11.44 0.33 -17.43
N THR A 160 10.57 -0.65 -17.68
CA THR A 160 10.59 -1.95 -17.02
C THR A 160 11.72 -2.81 -17.59
N ASP A 161 12.68 -3.19 -16.74
CA ASP A 161 13.76 -4.13 -17.11
C ASP A 161 13.31 -5.59 -16.93
N ILE A 162 12.54 -5.89 -15.89
CA ILE A 162 12.06 -7.25 -15.54
C ILE A 162 10.62 -7.17 -15.01
N ALA A 163 9.78 -8.12 -15.42
CA ALA A 163 8.45 -8.25 -14.83
C ALA A 163 8.31 -9.53 -13.98
N ILE A 164 7.63 -9.45 -12.83
CA ILE A 164 7.33 -10.60 -11.94
C ILE A 164 5.83 -10.68 -11.74
N LEU A 165 5.19 -11.68 -12.31
CA LEU A 165 3.74 -11.79 -12.37
C LEU A 165 3.25 -13.10 -11.74
N GLU A 166 2.25 -13.00 -10.87
CA GLU A 166 1.59 -14.15 -10.26
C GLU A 166 0.42 -14.65 -11.12
N ALA A 167 0.25 -15.97 -11.22
CA ALA A 167 -0.90 -16.62 -11.82
C ALA A 167 -1.57 -17.58 -10.85
N GLY A 168 -2.84 -17.34 -10.56
CA GLY A 168 -3.70 -18.21 -9.75
C GLY A 168 -4.91 -18.67 -10.53
N ILE A 169 -5.32 -19.92 -10.31
CA ILE A 169 -6.51 -20.52 -10.91
C ILE A 169 -7.44 -21.06 -9.85
N SER A 170 -8.72 -20.96 -10.10
CA SER A 170 -9.79 -21.56 -9.31
C SER A 170 -10.57 -22.64 -10.08
N GLN A 171 -10.50 -22.65 -11.42
CA GLN A 171 -11.22 -23.55 -12.28
C GLN A 171 -10.33 -24.10 -13.42
N PRO A 172 -10.68 -25.24 -14.03
CA PRO A 172 -10.05 -25.75 -15.23
C PRO A 172 -10.16 -24.77 -16.40
N ASN A 173 -9.16 -24.77 -17.29
CA ASN A 173 -9.05 -23.93 -18.48
C ASN A 173 -8.83 -22.42 -18.24
N GLU A 174 -8.53 -22.01 -17.00
CA GLU A 174 -8.21 -20.61 -16.68
C GLU A 174 -6.74 -20.24 -16.99
N MET A 175 -5.81 -21.20 -16.83
CA MET A 175 -4.38 -20.90 -16.93
C MET A 175 -3.93 -20.52 -18.34
N ARG A 176 -4.62 -20.99 -19.35
CA ARG A 176 -4.31 -20.63 -20.75
C ARG A 176 -4.41 -19.11 -20.97
N SER A 177 -5.51 -18.51 -20.53
CA SER A 177 -5.69 -17.05 -20.65
C SER A 177 -4.62 -16.27 -19.87
N LEU A 178 -4.24 -16.74 -18.68
CA LEU A 178 -3.18 -16.13 -17.89
C LEU A 178 -1.81 -16.25 -18.57
N ARG A 179 -1.50 -17.42 -19.16
CA ARG A 179 -0.29 -17.63 -19.95
C ARG A 179 -0.20 -16.65 -21.12
N ASP A 180 -1.28 -16.52 -21.88
CA ASP A 180 -1.32 -15.71 -23.10
C ASP A 180 -1.12 -14.20 -22.76
N MET A 181 -1.53 -13.76 -21.57
CA MET A 181 -1.26 -12.41 -21.05
C MET A 181 0.14 -12.24 -20.43
N ILE A 182 0.64 -13.21 -19.67
CA ILE A 182 1.91 -13.11 -18.94
C ILE A 182 3.09 -13.38 -19.88
N GLN A 183 3.00 -14.39 -20.73
CA GLN A 183 4.06 -14.86 -21.63
C GLN A 183 5.41 -14.99 -20.89
N PRO A 184 5.51 -15.88 -19.87
CA PRO A 184 6.70 -15.94 -19.05
C PRO A 184 7.89 -16.50 -19.83
N THR A 185 9.06 -15.88 -19.68
CA THR A 185 10.36 -16.44 -20.12
C THR A 185 10.90 -17.41 -19.08
N ILE A 186 10.67 -17.12 -17.79
CA ILE A 186 11.01 -17.98 -16.65
C ILE A 186 9.72 -18.33 -15.92
N GLY A 187 9.44 -19.61 -15.82
CA GLY A 187 8.31 -20.16 -15.06
C GLY A 187 8.74 -20.66 -13.70
N ILE A 188 7.99 -20.34 -12.64
CA ILE A 188 8.21 -20.85 -11.29
C ILE A 188 6.96 -21.56 -10.78
N LEU A 189 7.08 -22.87 -10.51
CA LEU A 189 6.11 -23.63 -9.74
C LEU A 189 6.60 -23.70 -8.29
N THR A 190 5.94 -23.00 -7.37
CA THR A 190 6.38 -22.94 -5.97
C THR A 190 6.22 -24.28 -5.26
N ASN A 191 5.01 -24.81 -5.22
CA ASN A 191 4.71 -26.11 -4.64
C ASN A 191 3.41 -26.71 -5.19
N ILE A 192 3.20 -27.98 -4.88
CA ILE A 192 1.99 -28.75 -5.19
C ILE A 192 1.24 -28.99 -3.88
N GLY A 193 0.01 -28.48 -3.79
CA GLY A 193 -0.85 -28.61 -2.60
C GLY A 193 -2.33 -28.68 -2.98
N THR A 194 -3.19 -28.90 -2.00
CA THR A 194 -4.64 -29.14 -2.16
C THR A 194 -5.49 -27.86 -2.27
N ALA A 195 -4.93 -26.66 -2.13
CA ALA A 195 -5.69 -25.40 -2.24
C ALA A 195 -6.49 -25.32 -3.56
N HIS A 196 -7.77 -24.95 -3.51
CA HIS A 196 -8.71 -24.89 -4.65
C HIS A 196 -8.93 -26.23 -5.36
N GLN A 197 -8.91 -27.36 -4.64
CA GLN A 197 -9.10 -28.69 -5.22
C GLN A 197 -10.55 -28.99 -5.63
N GLU A 198 -11.54 -28.31 -5.04
CA GLU A 198 -12.97 -28.57 -5.24
C GLU A 198 -13.44 -28.54 -6.72
N ASN A 199 -12.75 -27.75 -7.55
CA ASN A 199 -13.09 -27.59 -8.97
C ASN A 199 -12.25 -28.49 -9.91
N PHE A 200 -11.43 -29.40 -9.33
CA PHE A 200 -10.56 -30.30 -10.07
C PHE A 200 -10.80 -31.74 -9.64
N GLU A 201 -11.01 -32.62 -10.58
CA GLU A 201 -11.27 -34.06 -10.33
C GLU A 201 -10.07 -34.76 -9.64
N THR A 202 -8.84 -34.32 -9.96
CA THR A 202 -7.62 -34.90 -9.41
C THR A 202 -6.53 -33.85 -9.19
N VAL A 203 -5.60 -34.13 -8.28
CA VAL A 203 -4.40 -33.31 -8.09
C VAL A 203 -3.59 -33.22 -9.38
N GLU A 204 -3.52 -34.32 -10.14
CA GLU A 204 -2.84 -34.35 -11.44
C GLU A 204 -3.42 -33.34 -12.41
N GLN A 205 -4.75 -33.32 -12.57
CA GLN A 205 -5.45 -32.37 -13.45
C GLN A 205 -5.08 -30.93 -13.08
N LYS A 206 -5.12 -30.61 -11.82
CA LYS A 206 -4.78 -29.26 -11.30
C LYS A 206 -3.32 -28.88 -11.54
N VAL A 207 -2.38 -29.82 -11.33
CA VAL A 207 -0.95 -29.56 -11.59
C VAL A 207 -0.71 -29.38 -13.09
N LEU A 208 -1.31 -30.21 -13.92
CA LEU A 208 -1.20 -30.09 -15.37
C LEU A 208 -1.79 -28.75 -15.86
N GLU A 209 -2.90 -28.29 -15.28
CA GLU A 209 -3.47 -26.98 -15.56
C GLU A 209 -2.50 -25.87 -15.19
N LYS A 210 -1.90 -25.89 -13.99
CA LYS A 210 -0.88 -24.89 -13.57
C LYS A 210 0.34 -24.89 -14.50
N LEU A 211 0.78 -26.04 -14.96
CA LEU A 211 1.92 -26.18 -15.86
C LEU A 211 1.64 -25.59 -17.27
N GLN A 212 0.37 -25.36 -17.65
CA GLN A 212 0.04 -24.65 -18.90
C GLN A 212 0.62 -23.23 -18.93
N LEU A 213 0.86 -22.60 -17.79
CA LEU A 213 1.51 -21.29 -17.72
C LEU A 213 2.89 -21.31 -18.41
N PHE A 214 3.61 -22.42 -18.30
CA PHE A 214 5.01 -22.54 -18.69
C PHE A 214 5.24 -23.18 -20.08
N LYS A 215 4.17 -23.34 -20.87
CA LYS A 215 4.24 -24.08 -22.12
C LYS A 215 5.27 -23.53 -23.11
N GLU A 216 5.47 -22.21 -23.11
CA GLU A 216 6.41 -21.52 -23.99
C GLU A 216 7.59 -20.88 -23.21
N ALA A 217 7.68 -21.12 -21.90
CA ALA A 217 8.78 -20.60 -21.08
C ALA A 217 10.11 -21.26 -21.48
N GLU A 218 11.20 -20.46 -21.46
CA GLU A 218 12.55 -20.95 -21.76
C GLU A 218 13.13 -21.76 -20.62
N VAL A 219 12.84 -21.36 -19.37
CA VAL A 219 13.30 -22.02 -18.14
C VAL A 219 12.10 -22.24 -17.21
N ILE A 220 12.06 -23.41 -16.59
CA ILE A 220 11.00 -23.81 -15.66
C ILE A 220 11.64 -24.29 -14.36
N ILE A 221 11.39 -23.57 -13.27
CA ILE A 221 11.88 -23.87 -11.94
C ILE A 221 10.76 -24.54 -11.15
N CYS A 222 11.02 -25.71 -10.62
CA CYS A 222 9.99 -26.49 -9.92
C CYS A 222 10.60 -27.42 -8.86
N PRO A 223 9.79 -27.93 -7.90
CA PRO A 223 10.23 -28.95 -6.97
C PRO A 223 10.38 -30.31 -7.65
N GLU A 224 11.19 -31.20 -7.09
CA GLU A 224 11.38 -32.55 -7.62
C GLU A 224 10.08 -33.37 -7.68
N GLU A 225 9.15 -33.11 -6.79
CA GLU A 225 7.83 -33.75 -6.74
C GLU A 225 7.00 -33.51 -8.01
N ALA A 226 7.33 -32.48 -8.79
CA ALA A 226 6.69 -32.19 -10.06
C ALA A 226 7.10 -33.14 -11.21
N LYS A 227 8.19 -33.93 -11.05
CA LYS A 227 8.72 -34.84 -12.09
C LYS A 227 7.68 -35.73 -12.79
N PRO A 228 6.75 -36.38 -12.08
CA PRO A 228 5.75 -37.24 -12.73
C PRO A 228 4.83 -36.46 -13.69
N TYR A 229 4.50 -35.21 -13.36
CA TYR A 229 3.57 -34.38 -14.12
C TYR A 229 4.25 -33.67 -15.29
N LEU A 230 5.54 -33.33 -15.17
CA LEU A 230 6.29 -32.63 -16.21
C LEU A 230 6.39 -33.45 -17.51
N LYS A 231 6.53 -34.78 -17.39
CA LYS A 231 6.55 -35.69 -18.53
C LYS A 231 5.24 -35.67 -19.34
N LYS A 232 4.10 -35.42 -18.68
CA LYS A 232 2.78 -35.34 -19.28
C LYS A 232 2.45 -33.96 -19.85
N ALA A 233 3.07 -32.91 -19.30
CA ALA A 233 2.75 -31.52 -19.63
C ALA A 233 3.32 -31.05 -20.98
N ASN A 234 4.23 -31.82 -21.61
CA ASN A 234 4.87 -31.50 -22.89
C ASN A 234 5.45 -30.06 -22.95
N LEU A 235 6.31 -29.73 -22.01
CA LEU A 235 6.97 -28.43 -21.88
C LEU A 235 8.22 -28.38 -22.76
N LYS A 236 8.53 -27.21 -23.32
CA LYS A 236 9.67 -27.00 -24.23
C LYS A 236 10.92 -26.51 -23.49
N GLY A 237 10.73 -25.82 -22.38
CA GLY A 237 11.79 -25.13 -21.66
C GLY A 237 12.71 -26.07 -20.87
N LYS A 238 13.88 -25.53 -20.49
CA LYS A 238 14.83 -26.20 -19.60
C LYS A 238 14.21 -26.35 -18.21
N ILE A 239 14.14 -27.59 -17.70
CA ILE A 239 13.67 -27.86 -16.33
C ILE A 239 14.83 -27.71 -15.33
N VAL A 240 14.62 -26.91 -14.29
CA VAL A 240 15.55 -26.69 -13.19
C VAL A 240 14.85 -27.07 -11.89
N TYR A 241 15.40 -28.04 -11.18
CA TYR A 241 14.88 -28.41 -9.86
C TYR A 241 15.61 -27.61 -8.80
N TRP A 242 14.87 -26.88 -7.97
CA TRP A 242 15.43 -26.29 -6.77
C TRP A 242 15.54 -27.36 -5.68
N THR A 243 16.53 -27.24 -4.80
CA THR A 243 16.80 -28.18 -3.72
C THR A 243 17.10 -27.43 -2.44
N ARG A 244 16.87 -28.08 -1.30
CA ARG A 244 17.24 -27.50 0.02
C ARG A 244 18.75 -27.42 0.22
N GLU A 245 19.53 -28.11 -0.59
CA GLU A 245 20.99 -27.99 -0.57
C GLU A 245 21.46 -26.62 -1.00
N ASP A 246 20.66 -25.92 -1.82
CA ASP A 246 20.92 -24.54 -2.26
C ASP A 246 20.98 -23.56 -1.07
N ALA A 247 20.32 -23.88 0.06
CA ALA A 247 20.35 -23.06 1.27
C ALA A 247 21.74 -22.90 1.89
N LYS A 248 22.72 -23.73 1.50
CA LYS A 248 24.13 -23.59 1.92
C LYS A 248 24.82 -22.36 1.31
N ASN A 249 24.24 -21.79 0.25
CA ASN A 249 24.82 -20.69 -0.53
C ASN A 249 24.36 -19.30 -0.07
N PHE A 250 23.45 -19.20 0.89
CA PHE A 250 22.92 -17.93 1.37
C PHE A 250 22.45 -18.03 2.84
N THR A 251 22.29 -16.88 3.48
CA THR A 251 21.69 -16.77 4.81
C THR A 251 20.44 -15.91 4.73
N ILE A 252 19.33 -16.35 5.35
CA ILE A 252 18.10 -15.59 5.48
C ILE A 252 17.79 -15.30 6.94
N PRO A 253 17.04 -14.22 7.26
CA PRO A 253 16.67 -13.88 8.64
C PRO A 253 15.51 -14.72 9.20
N PHE A 254 15.19 -15.84 8.55
CA PHE A 254 14.08 -16.74 8.91
C PHE A 254 14.61 -18.16 9.09
N ASP A 255 14.06 -18.90 10.06
CA ASP A 255 14.47 -20.26 10.41
C ASP A 255 13.41 -21.33 10.09
N ASP A 256 12.25 -20.94 9.57
CA ASP A 256 11.20 -21.86 9.18
C ASP A 256 11.44 -22.49 7.80
N GLN A 257 10.99 -23.74 7.65
CA GLN A 257 11.24 -24.53 6.45
C GLN A 257 10.60 -23.94 5.19
N ALA A 258 9.41 -23.33 5.31
CA ALA A 258 8.73 -22.74 4.16
C ALA A 258 9.47 -21.50 3.63
N SER A 259 10.04 -20.69 4.53
CA SER A 259 10.91 -19.58 4.16
C SER A 259 12.20 -20.05 3.50
N ILE A 260 12.82 -21.13 4.01
CA ILE A 260 14.01 -21.73 3.38
C ILE A 260 13.67 -22.22 1.97
N ASP A 261 12.58 -22.95 1.80
CA ASP A 261 12.14 -23.46 0.49
C ASP A 261 11.87 -22.30 -0.50
N ASN A 262 11.17 -21.23 -0.07
CA ASN A 262 10.93 -20.05 -0.90
C ASN A 262 12.23 -19.32 -1.27
N ALA A 263 13.20 -19.25 -0.38
CA ALA A 263 14.52 -18.68 -0.66
C ALA A 263 15.32 -19.52 -1.67
N CYS A 264 15.27 -20.86 -1.58
CA CYS A 264 15.87 -21.75 -2.58
C CYS A 264 15.26 -21.54 -3.97
N ILE A 265 13.95 -21.35 -4.05
CA ILE A 265 13.25 -20.99 -5.31
C ILE A 265 13.78 -19.67 -5.86
N CYS A 266 13.88 -18.64 -5.02
CA CYS A 266 14.42 -17.34 -5.43
C CYS A 266 15.86 -17.46 -5.93
N TYR A 267 16.70 -18.22 -5.23
CA TYR A 267 18.09 -18.44 -5.60
C TYR A 267 18.21 -19.13 -6.95
N ALA A 268 17.45 -20.19 -7.19
CA ALA A 268 17.41 -20.88 -8.49
C ALA A 268 16.96 -19.92 -9.63
N ALA A 269 15.99 -19.03 -9.38
CA ALA A 269 15.52 -18.06 -10.34
C ALA A 269 16.59 -17.04 -10.71
N LEU A 270 17.30 -16.51 -9.72
CA LEU A 270 18.39 -15.55 -9.91
C LEU A 270 19.55 -16.13 -10.70
N GLN A 271 19.90 -17.40 -10.47
CA GLN A 271 20.92 -18.11 -11.24
C GLN A 271 20.53 -18.21 -12.73
N GLN A 272 19.26 -18.48 -13.05
CA GLN A 272 18.84 -18.60 -14.44
C GLN A 272 18.74 -17.24 -15.14
N LEU A 273 18.35 -16.18 -14.47
CA LEU A 273 18.37 -14.82 -15.02
C LEU A 273 19.78 -14.39 -15.46
N SER A 274 20.80 -14.73 -14.68
CA SER A 274 22.19 -14.42 -15.01
C SER A 274 22.68 -15.17 -16.27
N LEU A 275 22.17 -16.35 -16.54
CA LEU A 275 22.53 -17.16 -17.70
C LEU A 275 21.82 -16.73 -18.99
N THR A 276 20.58 -16.26 -18.91
CA THR A 276 19.79 -15.81 -20.07
C THR A 276 20.28 -14.48 -20.66
N GLN A 277 20.90 -13.63 -19.84
CA GLN A 277 21.46 -12.34 -20.29
C GLN A 277 22.81 -12.47 -21.02
N GLN A 278 23.45 -13.64 -21.03
CA GLN A 278 24.71 -13.89 -21.75
C GLN A 278 24.51 -14.38 -23.20
N ALA A 279 23.29 -14.61 -23.66
CA ALA A 279 23.02 -15.00 -25.03
C ALA A 279 22.95 -13.76 -25.96
N PRO A 280 23.65 -13.75 -27.12
CA PRO A 280 23.56 -12.63 -28.07
C PRO A 280 22.14 -12.55 -28.65
N LEU A 281 21.58 -11.34 -28.68
CA LEU A 281 20.32 -11.04 -29.35
C LEU A 281 20.42 -11.36 -30.83
N PRO A 282 19.39 -11.99 -31.46
CA PRO A 282 19.39 -12.20 -32.90
C PRO A 282 19.40 -10.85 -33.65
N PRO A 283 20.03 -10.78 -34.86
CA PRO A 283 20.11 -9.55 -35.59
C PRO A 283 18.73 -9.00 -35.96
N LYS A 284 18.50 -7.71 -35.71
CA LYS A 284 17.27 -7.00 -36.04
C LYS A 284 17.02 -7.05 -37.54
N GLY A 285 15.87 -7.56 -37.93
CA GLY A 285 15.30 -7.33 -39.26
C GLY A 285 14.97 -5.85 -39.42
N GLU A 286 15.38 -5.31 -40.55
CA GLU A 286 15.22 -3.92 -40.97
C GLU A 286 13.74 -3.51 -40.93
N LEU A 287 13.40 -2.60 -40.01
CA LEU A 287 12.31 -1.67 -40.17
C LEU A 287 12.87 -0.27 -40.05
N LEU A 288 12.95 0.37 -41.19
CA LEU A 288 13.30 1.77 -41.36
C LEU A 288 12.29 2.64 -40.60
N ILE A 289 12.71 3.16 -39.44
CA ILE A 289 12.17 4.40 -38.87
C ILE A 289 13.36 5.25 -38.47
N ASP A 290 13.48 6.36 -39.20
CA ASP A 290 14.49 7.41 -39.03
C ASP A 290 14.19 8.13 -37.68
N SER A 291 14.96 7.84 -36.66
CA SER A 291 15.10 8.70 -35.50
C SER A 291 16.46 8.59 -34.88
N LYS A 292 17.19 9.69 -35.02
CA LYS A 292 18.46 9.92 -34.35
C LYS A 292 18.24 10.04 -32.85
N ASP A 293 18.29 8.91 -32.13
CA ASP A 293 18.47 8.88 -30.69
C ASP A 293 19.45 7.79 -30.30
N GLU A 294 20.69 8.22 -30.09
CA GLU A 294 21.85 7.38 -29.70
C GLU A 294 21.80 6.86 -28.25
N LYS A 295 20.64 6.73 -27.61
CA LYS A 295 20.52 6.27 -26.23
C LYS A 295 20.10 4.81 -26.05
N PHE A 296 19.99 4.04 -27.12
CA PHE A 296 19.49 2.64 -27.03
C PHE A 296 20.58 1.57 -26.83
N ASN A 297 21.86 1.93 -26.75
CA ASN A 297 22.98 0.95 -26.68
C ASN A 297 23.63 0.78 -25.30
N SER A 298 23.03 1.25 -24.18
CA SER A 298 23.65 1.16 -22.84
C SER A 298 23.12 0.05 -21.93
N VAL A 299 22.16 -0.77 -22.37
CA VAL A 299 21.55 -1.83 -21.53
C VAL A 299 22.29 -3.19 -21.64
N ALA A 300 23.24 -3.33 -22.59
CA ALA A 300 23.82 -4.63 -22.93
C ALA A 300 24.95 -5.16 -22.01
N ASN A 301 25.34 -4.46 -20.95
CA ASN A 301 26.46 -4.90 -20.08
C ASN A 301 26.23 -4.52 -18.60
N LYS A 302 25.17 -5.06 -17.99
CA LYS A 302 25.09 -5.13 -16.52
C LYS A 302 25.18 -6.59 -16.10
N ASP A 303 26.41 -7.10 -16.03
CA ASP A 303 26.67 -8.38 -15.36
C ASP A 303 26.18 -8.27 -13.91
N LEU A 304 25.25 -9.16 -13.51
CA LEU A 304 24.95 -9.37 -12.10
C LEU A 304 26.23 -9.96 -11.45
N PRO A 305 26.92 -9.25 -10.58
CA PRO A 305 28.03 -9.85 -9.88
C PRO A 305 27.44 -10.86 -8.90
N LEU A 306 27.64 -12.15 -9.18
CA LEU A 306 27.27 -13.28 -8.29
C LEU A 306 27.73 -13.08 -6.83
N ARG A 307 28.76 -12.30 -6.57
CA ARG A 307 29.27 -11.93 -5.24
C ARG A 307 28.37 -11.03 -4.40
N GLY A 308 27.29 -10.43 -4.95
CA GLY A 308 26.34 -9.59 -4.22
C GLY A 308 25.04 -10.29 -3.82
N ILE A 309 24.72 -11.45 -4.41
CA ILE A 309 23.46 -12.16 -4.19
C ILE A 309 23.37 -12.73 -2.77
N GLU A 310 24.47 -13.26 -2.23
CA GLU A 310 24.53 -13.84 -0.87
C GLU A 310 24.15 -12.81 0.21
N GLY A 311 24.60 -11.57 0.07
CA GLY A 311 24.26 -10.48 0.99
C GLY A 311 22.83 -10.00 0.90
N ALA A 312 22.18 -10.11 -0.28
CA ALA A 312 20.81 -9.67 -0.49
C ALA A 312 19.79 -10.58 0.21
N PHE A 313 20.10 -11.87 0.41
CA PHE A 313 19.20 -12.77 1.14
C PHE A 313 19.16 -12.48 2.65
N SER A 314 20.25 -12.00 3.23
CA SER A 314 20.30 -11.66 4.66
C SER A 314 19.50 -10.41 5.03
N SER A 315 19.18 -9.57 4.05
CA SER A 315 18.36 -8.35 4.19
C SER A 315 16.89 -8.52 3.81
N LEU A 316 16.44 -9.76 3.56
CA LEU A 316 15.04 -10.01 3.21
C LEU A 316 14.12 -9.65 4.38
N GLU A 317 13.07 -8.89 4.05
CA GLU A 317 12.03 -8.53 5.00
C GLU A 317 10.85 -9.50 4.96
N PRO A 318 10.15 -9.70 6.10
CA PRO A 318 8.92 -10.47 6.13
C PRO A 318 7.89 -9.86 5.17
N VAL A 319 7.19 -10.73 4.45
CA VAL A 319 6.05 -10.29 3.64
C VAL A 319 4.85 -10.14 4.56
N ALA A 320 4.36 -8.93 4.73
CA ALA A 320 3.18 -8.62 5.54
C ALA A 320 1.98 -9.53 5.20
N MET A 321 1.22 -9.96 6.24
CA MET A 321 0.00 -10.77 6.18
C MET A 321 0.17 -12.31 6.10
N ARG A 322 1.33 -12.89 6.49
CA ARG A 322 1.47 -14.35 6.63
C ARG A 322 2.29 -14.71 7.86
N MET A 323 1.67 -15.48 8.79
CA MET A 323 2.26 -15.95 10.05
C MET A 323 2.92 -14.82 10.87
N GLU A 324 2.22 -13.73 11.05
CA GLU A 324 2.68 -12.62 11.88
C GLU A 324 2.61 -13.02 13.36
N VAL A 325 3.73 -12.90 14.07
CA VAL A 325 3.78 -13.18 15.50
C VAL A 325 3.65 -11.88 16.28
N LYS A 326 2.63 -11.80 17.14
CA LYS A 326 2.34 -10.65 17.99
C LYS A 326 2.33 -11.06 19.47
N GLU A 327 2.67 -10.11 20.33
CA GLU A 327 2.40 -10.27 21.76
C GLU A 327 0.92 -10.00 22.05
N GLY A 328 0.29 -10.88 22.80
CA GLY A 328 -1.08 -10.73 23.23
C GLY A 328 -1.20 -10.34 24.70
N LYS A 329 -2.40 -9.84 25.09
CA LYS A 329 -2.74 -9.54 26.48
C LYS A 329 -2.52 -10.78 27.37
N ARG A 330 -2.24 -10.59 28.65
CA ARG A 330 -2.10 -11.67 29.65
C ARG A 330 -1.04 -12.71 29.32
N GLY A 331 0.07 -12.29 28.69
CA GLY A 331 1.17 -13.19 28.35
C GLY A 331 0.87 -14.11 27.16
N LEU A 332 -0.11 -13.77 26.31
CA LEU A 332 -0.39 -14.53 25.10
C LEU A 332 0.68 -14.27 24.04
N THR A 333 0.94 -15.26 23.22
CA THR A 333 1.62 -15.08 21.93
C THR A 333 0.63 -15.41 20.83
N LEU A 334 0.36 -14.46 19.94
CA LEU A 334 -0.57 -14.62 18.84
C LEU A 334 0.21 -14.91 17.55
N ILE A 335 -0.18 -15.96 16.85
CA ILE A 335 0.29 -16.27 15.51
C ILE A 335 -0.88 -16.01 14.57
N ASN A 336 -0.82 -14.89 13.86
CA ASN A 336 -1.87 -14.46 12.95
C ASN A 336 -1.59 -14.98 11.52
N ASP A 337 -2.46 -15.87 11.02
CA ASP A 337 -2.43 -16.41 9.67
C ASP A 337 -3.84 -16.45 9.05
N THR A 338 -4.44 -15.27 8.93
CA THR A 338 -5.86 -15.07 8.56
C THR A 338 -6.10 -14.86 7.06
N TYR A 339 -5.14 -15.17 6.20
CA TYR A 339 -5.25 -14.90 4.76
C TYR A 339 -5.72 -16.10 3.94
N ASN A 340 -5.21 -17.30 4.21
CA ASN A 340 -5.54 -18.54 3.52
C ASN A 340 -5.97 -19.60 4.52
N SER A 341 -7.07 -20.29 4.25
CA SER A 341 -7.53 -21.43 5.03
C SER A 341 -7.59 -22.67 4.14
N ASP A 342 -6.51 -23.45 4.15
CA ASP A 342 -6.42 -24.78 3.54
C ASP A 342 -5.62 -25.72 4.45
N ILE A 343 -5.77 -27.03 4.30
CA ILE A 343 -5.19 -28.05 5.16
C ILE A 343 -3.65 -28.00 5.20
N VAL A 344 -3.02 -27.77 4.04
CA VAL A 344 -1.55 -27.72 3.96
C VAL A 344 -1.00 -26.50 4.67
N SER A 345 -1.63 -25.34 4.46
CA SER A 345 -1.26 -24.10 5.17
C SER A 345 -1.55 -24.20 6.66
N LEU A 346 -2.59 -24.97 7.07
CA LEU A 346 -2.86 -25.25 8.48
C LEU A 346 -1.74 -26.09 9.10
N ASP A 347 -1.29 -27.17 8.46
CA ASP A 347 -0.17 -27.98 8.97
C ASP A 347 1.12 -27.19 9.08
N ILE A 348 1.42 -26.31 8.11
CA ILE A 348 2.58 -25.42 8.15
C ILE A 348 2.49 -24.48 9.37
N ALA A 349 1.35 -23.85 9.59
CA ALA A 349 1.15 -22.91 10.69
C ALA A 349 1.18 -23.62 12.06
N LEU A 350 0.62 -24.80 12.17
CA LEU A 350 0.69 -25.64 13.36
C LEU A 350 2.11 -26.13 13.63
N ALA A 351 2.85 -26.51 12.59
CA ALA A 351 4.26 -26.88 12.70
C ALA A 351 5.12 -25.70 13.17
N PHE A 352 4.88 -24.50 12.65
CA PHE A 352 5.53 -23.28 13.10
C PHE A 352 5.26 -23.01 14.59
N MET A 353 4.01 -23.09 15.02
CA MET A 353 3.64 -22.92 16.42
C MET A 353 4.35 -23.92 17.32
N SER A 354 4.41 -25.20 16.92
CA SER A 354 4.99 -26.28 17.75
C SER A 354 6.52 -26.24 17.86
N ARG A 355 7.22 -25.61 16.90
CA ARG A 355 8.70 -25.49 16.90
C ARG A 355 9.22 -24.28 17.67
N ARG A 356 8.35 -23.41 18.14
CA ARG A 356 8.78 -22.27 18.95
C ARG A 356 9.41 -22.73 20.27
N LYS A 357 10.47 -22.07 20.69
CA LYS A 357 11.23 -22.43 21.93
C LYS A 357 10.38 -22.42 23.20
N ASP A 358 9.32 -21.59 23.20
CA ASP A 358 8.37 -21.42 24.30
C ASP A 358 7.13 -22.34 24.18
N ALA A 359 7.06 -23.19 23.14
CA ALA A 359 5.87 -23.99 22.85
C ALA A 359 5.74 -25.26 23.73
N GLU A 360 6.82 -25.76 24.31
CA GLU A 360 6.80 -26.95 25.15
C GLU A 360 6.20 -26.67 26.54
N GLU A 361 6.37 -25.44 27.04
CA GLU A 361 5.93 -25.05 28.40
C GLU A 361 4.60 -24.31 28.44
N ARG A 362 4.04 -23.98 27.25
CA ARG A 362 2.86 -23.14 27.13
C ARG A 362 1.71 -23.87 26.46
N ARG A 363 0.49 -23.54 26.89
CA ARG A 363 -0.73 -24.05 26.29
C ARG A 363 -0.89 -23.59 24.85
N LYS A 364 -1.30 -24.49 23.95
CA LYS A 364 -1.50 -24.24 22.54
C LYS A 364 -2.98 -24.18 22.20
N VAL A 365 -3.41 -23.07 21.65
CA VAL A 365 -4.81 -22.82 21.26
C VAL A 365 -4.88 -22.62 19.75
N LEU A 366 -5.82 -23.29 19.09
CA LEU A 366 -6.11 -23.10 17.68
C LEU A 366 -7.49 -22.44 17.55
N ILE A 367 -7.53 -21.26 16.91
CA ILE A 367 -8.78 -20.63 16.47
C ILE A 367 -8.85 -20.80 14.95
N LEU A 368 -9.86 -21.56 14.47
CA LEU A 368 -9.97 -21.94 13.06
C LEU A 368 -11.36 -21.61 12.51
N SER A 369 -11.42 -20.96 11.33
CA SER A 369 -12.68 -20.80 10.60
C SER A 369 -12.99 -22.05 9.76
N ASP A 370 -14.19 -22.10 9.14
CA ASP A 370 -14.43 -23.04 8.05
C ASP A 370 -13.30 -22.98 7.02
N ILE A 371 -12.88 -24.16 6.56
CA ILE A 371 -11.92 -24.30 5.47
C ILE A 371 -12.71 -24.39 4.17
N LEU A 372 -12.73 -23.33 3.41
CA LEU A 372 -13.54 -23.21 2.19
C LEU A 372 -12.81 -23.76 0.96
N GLN A 373 -13.55 -24.25 -0.01
CA GLN A 373 -13.06 -24.60 -1.36
C GLN A 373 -11.98 -25.70 -1.37
N THR A 374 -12.16 -26.74 -0.56
CA THR A 374 -11.18 -27.84 -0.45
C THR A 374 -11.42 -28.95 -1.46
N GLY A 375 -12.65 -29.18 -1.89
CA GLY A 375 -13.06 -30.34 -2.68
C GLY A 375 -12.94 -31.67 -1.93
N ILE A 376 -12.83 -31.63 -0.61
CA ILE A 376 -12.79 -32.77 0.30
C ILE A 376 -14.14 -32.82 1.02
N GLU A 377 -14.70 -34.01 1.21
CA GLU A 377 -15.92 -34.16 1.98
C GLU A 377 -15.73 -33.64 3.42
N PRO A 378 -16.69 -32.93 4.00
CA PRO A 378 -16.51 -32.30 5.32
C PRO A 378 -16.10 -33.26 6.42
N GLU A 379 -16.62 -34.50 6.43
CA GLU A 379 -16.24 -35.52 7.41
C GLU A 379 -14.76 -35.89 7.31
N GLU A 380 -14.23 -36.07 6.12
CA GLU A 380 -12.81 -36.37 5.89
C GLU A 380 -11.95 -35.15 6.21
N LEU A 381 -12.38 -33.96 5.83
CA LEU A 381 -11.70 -32.68 6.08
C LEU A 381 -11.49 -32.46 7.58
N TYR A 382 -12.56 -32.48 8.37
CA TYR A 382 -12.49 -32.20 9.82
C TYR A 382 -11.90 -33.33 10.63
N THR A 383 -11.96 -34.58 10.14
CA THR A 383 -11.15 -35.68 10.68
C THR A 383 -9.66 -35.43 10.54
N GLU A 384 -9.22 -34.94 9.39
CA GLU A 384 -7.82 -34.60 9.15
C GLU A 384 -7.39 -33.33 9.94
N VAL A 385 -8.24 -32.33 10.05
CA VAL A 385 -8.03 -31.17 10.93
C VAL A 385 -7.80 -31.63 12.38
N SER A 386 -8.65 -32.50 12.88
CA SER A 386 -8.56 -33.08 14.22
C SER A 386 -7.24 -33.84 14.41
N ARG A 387 -6.85 -34.68 13.43
CA ARG A 387 -5.60 -35.41 13.43
C ARG A 387 -4.37 -34.50 13.49
N LEU A 388 -4.35 -33.46 12.65
CA LEU A 388 -3.26 -32.47 12.64
C LEU A 388 -3.15 -31.72 13.96
N ALA A 389 -4.28 -31.21 14.48
CA ALA A 389 -4.32 -30.53 15.75
C ALA A 389 -3.82 -31.41 16.91
N LYS A 390 -4.24 -32.68 16.94
CA LYS A 390 -3.81 -33.66 17.97
C LYS A 390 -2.32 -33.99 17.89
N VAL A 391 -1.80 -34.25 16.69
CA VAL A 391 -0.37 -34.56 16.46
C VAL A 391 0.52 -33.39 16.86
N ARG A 392 0.05 -32.15 16.67
CA ARG A 392 0.78 -30.94 17.03
C ARG A 392 0.57 -30.48 18.47
N GLY A 393 -0.20 -31.26 19.25
CA GLY A 393 -0.42 -31.04 20.68
C GLY A 393 -1.26 -29.79 20.98
N ILE A 394 -2.35 -29.57 20.25
CA ILE A 394 -3.29 -28.50 20.55
C ILE A 394 -4.09 -28.88 21.79
N ASP A 395 -4.13 -28.00 22.79
CA ASP A 395 -4.83 -28.20 24.08
C ASP A 395 -6.26 -27.69 24.03
N CYS A 396 -6.52 -26.64 23.23
CA CYS A 396 -7.84 -26.03 23.09
C CYS A 396 -8.12 -25.70 21.61
N PHE A 397 -9.31 -26.08 21.15
CA PHE A 397 -9.77 -25.83 19.78
C PHE A 397 -10.98 -24.90 19.79
N ILE A 398 -10.94 -23.82 19.02
CA ILE A 398 -12.04 -22.89 18.85
C ILE A 398 -12.43 -22.85 17.38
N GLY A 399 -13.58 -23.42 17.03
CA GLY A 399 -14.11 -23.45 15.67
C GLY A 399 -15.09 -22.28 15.44
N VAL A 400 -15.01 -21.63 14.26
CA VAL A 400 -15.93 -20.56 13.87
C VAL A 400 -16.45 -20.80 12.46
N GLY A 401 -17.73 -21.06 12.31
CA GLY A 401 -18.40 -21.31 11.04
C GLY A 401 -19.47 -22.41 11.16
N GLU A 402 -20.29 -22.52 10.13
CA GLU A 402 -21.38 -23.49 10.09
C GLU A 402 -20.85 -24.93 9.96
N GLN A 403 -19.97 -25.19 8.95
CA GLN A 403 -19.46 -26.52 8.66
C GLN A 403 -18.63 -27.09 9.81
N ILE A 404 -17.71 -26.28 10.37
CA ILE A 404 -16.88 -26.72 11.50
C ILE A 404 -17.70 -26.97 12.75
N SER A 405 -18.79 -26.24 12.96
CA SER A 405 -19.70 -26.41 14.08
C SER A 405 -20.60 -27.66 13.92
N GLU A 406 -21.05 -27.94 12.70
CA GLU A 406 -21.81 -29.16 12.39
C GLU A 406 -20.99 -30.45 12.60
N HIS A 407 -19.66 -30.37 12.37
CA HIS A 407 -18.75 -31.51 12.49
C HIS A 407 -17.92 -31.48 13.79
N GLN A 408 -18.41 -30.78 14.83
CA GLN A 408 -17.71 -30.67 16.12
C GLN A 408 -17.36 -32.00 16.79
N ASP A 409 -18.15 -33.04 16.53
CA ASP A 409 -17.94 -34.37 17.13
C ASP A 409 -16.69 -35.06 16.56
N LEU A 410 -16.24 -34.69 15.36
CA LEU A 410 -15.01 -35.20 14.74
C LEU A 410 -13.74 -34.61 15.34
N ILE A 411 -13.83 -33.49 16.05
CA ILE A 411 -12.67 -32.84 16.68
C ILE A 411 -12.36 -33.53 18.04
N ASP A 412 -11.31 -34.32 18.06
CA ASP A 412 -10.84 -35.10 19.22
C ASP A 412 -9.77 -34.29 20.02
N ILE A 413 -10.18 -33.12 20.51
CA ILE A 413 -9.38 -32.26 21.42
C ILE A 413 -10.18 -32.10 22.72
N PRO A 414 -9.52 -32.24 23.90
CA PRO A 414 -10.21 -32.27 25.19
C PRO A 414 -11.03 -31.02 25.49
N GLU A 415 -10.53 -29.85 25.11
CA GLU A 415 -11.24 -28.59 25.25
C GLU A 415 -11.55 -28.02 23.89
N LYS A 416 -12.83 -27.86 23.60
CA LYS A 416 -13.30 -27.35 22.31
C LYS A 416 -14.52 -26.47 22.46
N HIS A 417 -14.56 -25.39 21.66
CA HIS A 417 -15.65 -24.41 21.62
C HIS A 417 -16.00 -24.10 20.15
N PHE A 418 -17.30 -23.97 19.86
CA PHE A 418 -17.77 -23.70 18.49
C PHE A 418 -18.74 -22.53 18.47
N PHE A 419 -18.62 -21.70 17.44
CA PHE A 419 -19.41 -20.50 17.20
C PHE A 419 -19.79 -20.42 15.72
N LEU A 420 -20.98 -19.93 15.41
CA LEU A 420 -21.38 -19.76 14.00
C LEU A 420 -20.69 -18.56 13.34
N THR A 421 -20.40 -17.52 14.11
CA THR A 421 -19.82 -16.26 13.61
C THR A 421 -18.72 -15.73 14.52
N THR A 422 -17.84 -14.90 13.95
CA THR A 422 -16.83 -14.16 14.70
C THR A 422 -17.44 -13.26 15.78
N ASP A 423 -18.61 -12.66 15.49
CA ASP A 423 -19.32 -11.82 16.46
C ASP A 423 -19.80 -12.62 17.70
N GLU A 424 -20.26 -13.85 17.51
CA GLU A 424 -20.62 -14.72 18.62
C GLU A 424 -19.43 -15.07 19.50
N LEU A 425 -18.28 -15.42 18.88
CA LEU A 425 -17.04 -15.66 19.61
C LEU A 425 -16.62 -14.42 20.41
N LEU A 426 -16.63 -13.23 19.81
CA LEU A 426 -16.27 -11.99 20.49
C LEU A 426 -17.22 -11.66 21.65
N LYS A 427 -18.51 -11.92 21.50
CA LYS A 427 -19.54 -11.72 22.56
C LYS A 427 -19.54 -12.79 23.64
N SER A 428 -18.97 -13.97 23.40
CA SER A 428 -18.98 -15.12 24.32
C SER A 428 -18.24 -14.87 25.65
N GLY A 429 -17.45 -13.80 25.74
CA GLY A 429 -16.58 -13.53 26.89
C GLY A 429 -15.28 -14.35 26.91
N LEU A 430 -15.12 -15.33 26.02
CA LEU A 430 -13.92 -16.18 25.93
C LEU A 430 -12.67 -15.35 25.56
N ILE A 431 -12.87 -14.33 24.71
CA ILE A 431 -11.81 -13.45 24.23
C ILE A 431 -11.55 -12.30 25.22
N HIS A 432 -12.59 -11.63 25.70
CA HIS A 432 -12.46 -10.39 26.49
C HIS A 432 -12.25 -10.59 27.98
N GLY A 433 -12.56 -11.77 28.52
CA GLY A 433 -12.35 -12.06 29.94
C GLY A 433 -13.29 -11.30 30.86
N ASN A 434 -14.52 -11.01 30.46
CA ASN A 434 -15.48 -10.25 31.25
C ASN A 434 -16.05 -11.10 32.37
N THR A 435 -15.96 -10.61 33.62
CA THR A 435 -16.38 -11.30 34.84
C THR A 435 -17.89 -11.23 35.13
N ALA A 436 -18.68 -10.69 34.22
CA ALA A 436 -20.11 -10.41 34.44
C ALA A 436 -21.07 -11.58 34.18
N SER A 437 -20.58 -12.77 33.78
CA SER A 437 -21.45 -13.94 33.59
C SER A 437 -21.58 -14.75 34.89
N ASN A 438 -22.83 -14.88 35.36
CA ASN A 438 -23.19 -15.75 36.50
C ASN A 438 -23.08 -17.25 36.22
N ASN A 439 -22.49 -17.66 35.11
CA ASN A 439 -22.39 -19.04 34.66
C ASN A 439 -21.06 -19.65 35.13
N TYR A 440 -21.10 -20.60 36.07
CA TYR A 440 -19.93 -21.23 36.68
C TYR A 440 -19.01 -21.95 35.68
N ALA A 441 -19.57 -22.45 34.56
CA ALA A 441 -18.81 -23.09 33.47
C ALA A 441 -17.95 -22.09 32.69
N LEU A 442 -18.42 -20.83 32.51
CA LEU A 442 -17.65 -19.77 31.87
C LEU A 442 -16.51 -19.21 32.74
N ARG A 443 -16.60 -19.34 34.06
CA ARG A 443 -15.50 -18.93 34.97
C ARG A 443 -14.24 -19.80 34.84
N ILE A 444 -14.40 -21.06 34.47
CA ILE A 444 -13.27 -21.99 34.27
C ILE A 444 -12.53 -21.67 32.96
N THR A 445 -13.27 -21.23 31.93
CA THR A 445 -12.66 -20.91 30.62
C THR A 445 -11.89 -19.60 30.61
N HIS A 446 -12.11 -18.68 31.55
CA HIS A 446 -11.34 -17.45 31.69
C HIS A 446 -9.84 -17.65 32.00
N TYR A 447 -9.47 -18.77 32.58
CA TYR A 447 -8.07 -19.14 32.78
C TYR A 447 -7.47 -19.84 31.55
N ALA A 448 -8.30 -20.24 30.59
CA ALA A 448 -7.89 -21.09 29.47
C ALA A 448 -6.97 -20.44 28.47
N LEU A 449 -7.09 -19.13 28.24
CA LEU A 449 -6.26 -18.42 27.24
C LEU A 449 -5.04 -17.71 27.83
N ASN A 450 -4.91 -17.61 29.16
CA ASN A 450 -3.76 -16.95 29.79
C ASN A 450 -2.45 -17.71 29.53
N ASN A 451 -1.38 -16.98 29.26
CA ASN A 451 -0.03 -17.52 29.01
C ASN A 451 0.00 -18.65 27.95
N SER A 452 -0.83 -18.50 26.90
CA SER A 452 -0.95 -19.48 25.80
C SER A 452 -0.32 -18.95 24.51
N ILE A 453 -0.01 -19.88 23.62
CA ILE A 453 0.26 -19.55 22.22
C ILE A 453 -1.00 -19.82 21.42
N ILE A 454 -1.50 -18.81 20.72
CA ILE A 454 -2.76 -18.88 19.96
C ILE A 454 -2.45 -18.76 18.47
N LEU A 455 -2.77 -19.79 17.70
CA LEU A 455 -2.80 -19.73 16.25
C LEU A 455 -4.21 -19.28 15.81
N ILE A 456 -4.28 -18.14 15.14
CA ILE A 456 -5.51 -17.58 14.57
C ILE A 456 -5.46 -17.78 13.05
N LYS A 457 -6.29 -18.70 12.54
CA LYS A 457 -6.29 -19.08 11.14
C LYS A 457 -7.71 -19.13 10.58
N GLY A 458 -7.98 -18.32 9.56
CA GLY A 458 -9.32 -18.25 8.99
C GLY A 458 -9.36 -17.73 7.57
N ALA A 459 -10.44 -18.04 6.86
CA ALA A 459 -10.73 -17.45 5.57
C ALA A 459 -11.09 -15.97 5.75
N ARG A 460 -10.76 -15.15 4.76
CA ARG A 460 -10.94 -13.68 4.78
C ARG A 460 -12.37 -13.24 5.12
N SER A 461 -13.36 -14.01 4.68
CA SER A 461 -14.79 -13.76 4.94
C SER A 461 -15.20 -13.80 6.41
N TYR A 462 -14.36 -14.39 7.28
CA TYR A 462 -14.65 -14.51 8.72
C TYR A 462 -14.11 -13.34 9.56
N HIS A 463 -13.35 -12.40 8.97
CA HIS A 463 -12.83 -11.19 9.63
C HIS A 463 -12.10 -11.49 10.96
N PHE A 464 -11.18 -12.45 10.95
CA PHE A 464 -10.41 -12.88 12.11
C PHE A 464 -9.37 -11.87 12.60
N ASP A 465 -9.07 -10.85 11.80
CA ASP A 465 -8.39 -9.63 12.21
C ASP A 465 -8.99 -9.03 13.49
N ARG A 466 -10.31 -9.02 13.62
CA ARG A 466 -11.03 -8.54 14.82
C ARG A 466 -10.72 -9.37 16.08
N ILE A 467 -10.48 -10.67 15.95
CA ILE A 467 -10.04 -11.53 17.06
C ILE A 467 -8.60 -11.18 17.45
N THR A 468 -7.73 -11.00 16.46
CA THR A 468 -6.33 -10.58 16.67
C THR A 468 -6.29 -9.25 17.42
N ASP A 469 -7.06 -8.25 16.98
CA ASP A 469 -7.14 -6.92 17.60
C ASP A 469 -7.66 -6.97 19.05
N ALA A 470 -8.58 -7.87 19.35
CA ALA A 470 -9.12 -8.05 20.69
C ALA A 470 -8.12 -8.68 21.66
N LEU A 471 -7.27 -9.60 21.16
CA LEU A 471 -6.27 -10.34 21.93
C LEU A 471 -4.90 -9.69 21.98
N GLU A 472 -4.53 -8.89 20.97
CA GLU A 472 -3.20 -8.25 20.85
C GLU A 472 -2.91 -7.38 22.09
N LEU A 473 -1.69 -7.54 22.64
CA LEU A 473 -1.18 -6.65 23.66
C LEU A 473 -0.88 -5.29 23.00
N LYS A 474 -1.82 -4.38 23.10
CA LYS A 474 -1.58 -2.99 22.74
C LYS A 474 -0.67 -2.42 23.84
N VAL A 475 0.60 -2.29 23.56
CA VAL A 475 1.60 -1.73 24.51
C VAL A 475 1.26 -0.27 24.84
N HIS A 476 0.55 0.40 23.95
CA HIS A 476 -0.09 1.70 24.19
C HIS A 476 -1.58 1.59 23.81
N GLU A 477 -2.44 2.00 24.73
CA GLU A 477 -3.89 2.09 24.50
C GLU A 477 -4.23 3.28 23.58
N THR A 478 -3.27 4.22 23.39
CA THR A 478 -3.38 5.34 22.47
C THR A 478 -2.82 4.96 21.11
N ILE A 479 -3.66 5.02 20.08
CA ILE A 479 -3.32 4.67 18.69
C ILE A 479 -3.72 5.78 17.72
N LEU A 480 -2.94 5.95 16.66
CA LEU A 480 -3.32 6.70 15.47
C LEU A 480 -3.72 5.71 14.37
N GLU A 481 -5.00 5.62 14.11
CA GLU A 481 -5.54 4.84 13.00
C GLU A 481 -5.41 5.67 11.71
N VAL A 482 -4.75 5.11 10.70
CA VAL A 482 -4.51 5.76 9.41
C VAL A 482 -5.24 5.00 8.30
N ASN A 483 -6.25 5.63 7.72
CA ASN A 483 -7.05 5.07 6.64
C ASN A 483 -6.37 5.34 5.28
N LEU A 484 -5.69 4.33 4.75
CA LEU A 484 -4.97 4.43 3.48
C LEU A 484 -5.92 4.50 2.27
N ASN A 485 -7.15 3.98 2.38
CA ASN A 485 -8.15 4.13 1.31
C ASN A 485 -8.63 5.58 1.22
N ALA A 486 -8.93 6.22 2.36
CA ALA A 486 -9.28 7.64 2.39
C ALA A 486 -8.16 8.53 1.82
N LEU A 487 -6.90 8.18 2.08
CA LEU A 487 -5.74 8.88 1.50
C LEU A 487 -5.73 8.75 -0.03
N VAL A 488 -6.01 7.57 -0.57
CA VAL A 488 -6.12 7.35 -2.04
C VAL A 488 -7.32 8.11 -2.62
N ASP A 489 -8.45 8.13 -1.92
CA ASP A 489 -9.63 8.88 -2.37
C ASP A 489 -9.34 10.39 -2.42
N ASN A 490 -8.61 10.93 -1.43
CA ASN A 490 -8.15 12.32 -1.45
C ASN A 490 -7.16 12.58 -2.59
N LEU A 491 -6.21 11.68 -2.82
CA LEU A 491 -5.31 11.76 -3.98
C LEU A 491 -6.10 11.85 -5.29
N ASN A 492 -7.10 10.99 -5.46
CA ASN A 492 -7.94 10.94 -6.65
C ASN A 492 -8.83 12.18 -6.78
N PHE A 493 -9.36 12.69 -5.65
CA PHE A 493 -10.09 13.94 -5.61
C PHE A 493 -9.25 15.10 -6.20
N TYR A 494 -8.00 15.26 -5.74
CA TYR A 494 -7.12 16.30 -6.26
C TYR A 494 -6.73 16.07 -7.73
N ARG A 495 -6.46 14.82 -8.11
CA ARG A 495 -6.19 14.47 -9.52
C ARG A 495 -7.34 14.81 -10.45
N SER A 496 -8.58 14.67 -10.01
CA SER A 496 -9.76 15.04 -10.82
C SER A 496 -9.89 16.55 -11.07
N HIS A 497 -9.16 17.38 -10.32
CA HIS A 497 -9.08 18.83 -10.48
C HIS A 497 -7.83 19.28 -11.25
N MET A 498 -7.06 18.34 -11.77
CA MET A 498 -5.82 18.62 -12.52
C MET A 498 -5.95 18.18 -13.97
N SER A 499 -5.17 18.81 -14.86
CA SER A 499 -5.05 18.35 -16.24
C SER A 499 -4.29 17.00 -16.27
N GLU A 500 -4.62 16.13 -17.23
CA GLU A 500 -3.97 14.82 -17.41
C GLU A 500 -2.46 14.88 -17.57
N GLN A 501 -1.93 15.97 -18.10
CA GLN A 501 -0.51 16.15 -18.38
C GLN A 501 0.26 16.72 -17.19
N THR A 502 -0.46 17.25 -16.20
CA THR A 502 0.13 17.88 -15.02
C THR A 502 0.56 16.80 -14.03
N LYS A 503 1.84 16.78 -13.70
CA LYS A 503 2.43 15.87 -12.72
C LYS A 503 2.04 16.24 -11.29
N LEU A 504 2.07 15.27 -10.39
CA LEU A 504 1.73 15.48 -8.99
C LEU A 504 2.90 15.11 -8.07
N VAL A 505 3.27 16.05 -7.21
CA VAL A 505 4.17 15.84 -6.07
C VAL A 505 3.36 15.63 -4.81
N ALA A 506 3.50 14.51 -4.14
CA ALA A 506 2.92 14.30 -2.82
C ALA A 506 3.91 14.66 -1.71
N MET A 507 3.48 15.51 -0.79
CA MET A 507 4.29 15.92 0.37
C MET A 507 4.18 14.86 1.47
N VAL A 508 5.28 14.15 1.76
CA VAL A 508 5.37 13.11 2.80
C VAL A 508 6.37 13.46 3.90
N LYS A 509 6.74 14.74 4.00
CA LYS A 509 7.61 15.27 5.06
C LYS A 509 6.97 15.19 6.45
N ALA A 510 7.78 15.31 7.50
CA ALA A 510 7.36 15.22 8.89
C ALA A 510 6.58 13.92 9.15
N ASP A 511 7.18 12.78 8.75
CA ASP A 511 6.60 11.45 8.85
C ASP A 511 5.20 11.37 8.20
N ALA A 512 5.08 11.92 6.96
CA ALA A 512 3.81 12.04 6.24
C ALA A 512 2.73 12.74 7.09
N TYR A 513 3.06 13.91 7.63
CA TYR A 513 2.18 14.68 8.54
C TYR A 513 1.73 13.84 9.74
N GLY A 514 2.63 13.03 10.30
CA GLY A 514 2.34 12.13 11.41
C GLY A 514 1.68 10.80 11.03
N ALA A 515 1.27 10.62 9.77
CA ALA A 515 0.56 9.41 9.33
C ALA A 515 1.50 8.20 9.05
N GLY A 516 2.82 8.37 9.04
CA GLY A 516 3.79 7.31 8.73
C GLY A 516 4.27 7.35 7.28
N ALA A 517 5.47 7.89 7.08
CA ALA A 517 5.99 8.20 5.75
C ALA A 517 6.17 6.96 4.86
N VAL A 518 6.64 5.85 5.41
CA VAL A 518 6.94 4.62 4.66
C VAL A 518 5.67 4.01 4.07
N GLU A 519 4.63 3.78 4.89
CA GLU A 519 3.40 3.14 4.44
C GLU A 519 2.61 4.05 3.49
N VAL A 520 2.55 5.34 3.79
CA VAL A 520 1.95 6.34 2.89
C VAL A 520 2.68 6.37 1.53
N ALA A 521 4.02 6.42 1.52
CA ALA A 521 4.79 6.45 0.28
C ALA A 521 4.66 5.16 -0.55
N LYS A 522 4.56 3.98 0.08
CA LYS A 522 4.28 2.70 -0.60
C LYS A 522 2.94 2.77 -1.36
N VAL A 523 1.89 3.23 -0.67
CA VAL A 523 0.56 3.38 -1.28
C VAL A 523 0.59 4.39 -2.42
N LEU A 524 1.22 5.55 -2.23
CA LEU A 524 1.34 6.57 -3.27
C LEU A 524 2.12 6.05 -4.50
N GLN A 525 3.19 5.30 -4.28
CA GLN A 525 3.94 4.66 -5.36
C GLN A 525 3.11 3.61 -6.11
N ASP A 526 2.31 2.81 -5.40
CA ASP A 526 1.39 1.84 -6.01
C ASP A 526 0.31 2.54 -6.85
N HIS A 527 -0.06 3.77 -6.49
CA HIS A 527 -0.97 4.64 -7.23
C HIS A 527 -0.24 5.61 -8.18
N GLN A 528 1.00 5.26 -8.61
CA GLN A 528 1.77 5.95 -9.65
C GLN A 528 1.93 7.46 -9.40
N ILE A 529 2.34 7.83 -8.19
CA ILE A 529 2.72 9.21 -7.92
C ILE A 529 3.96 9.59 -8.74
N ASP A 530 4.00 10.79 -9.32
CA ASP A 530 5.14 11.26 -10.12
C ASP A 530 6.35 11.61 -9.26
N TYR A 531 6.13 12.29 -8.13
CA TYR A 531 7.15 12.73 -7.20
C TYR A 531 6.68 12.60 -5.75
N LEU A 532 7.60 12.31 -4.86
CA LEU A 532 7.46 12.51 -3.43
C LEU A 532 8.32 13.71 -2.99
N ALA A 533 7.92 14.42 -1.96
CA ALA A 533 8.74 15.48 -1.39
C ALA A 533 8.81 15.36 0.13
N VAL A 534 10.04 15.42 0.63
CA VAL A 534 10.37 15.37 2.06
C VAL A 534 11.12 16.63 2.48
N ALA A 535 11.26 16.88 3.78
CA ALA A 535 11.95 18.06 4.26
C ALA A 535 13.47 17.93 4.18
N VAL A 536 14.02 16.85 4.70
CA VAL A 536 15.47 16.61 4.87
C VAL A 536 15.92 15.30 4.22
N ALA A 537 17.23 15.15 4.02
CA ALA A 537 17.79 13.98 3.36
C ALA A 537 17.50 12.66 4.10
N ASP A 538 17.50 12.67 5.44
CA ASP A 538 17.28 11.48 6.25
C ASP A 538 15.90 10.86 6.02
N GLU A 539 14.85 11.68 5.89
CA GLU A 539 13.50 11.21 5.51
C GLU A 539 13.52 10.51 4.12
N GLY A 540 14.26 11.09 3.17
CA GLY A 540 14.43 10.50 1.83
C GLY A 540 15.19 9.17 1.86
N VAL A 541 16.22 9.06 2.70
CA VAL A 541 16.99 7.82 2.91
C VAL A 541 16.11 6.73 3.51
N GLU A 542 15.28 7.06 4.48
CA GLU A 542 14.33 6.12 5.08
C GLU A 542 13.38 5.54 4.01
N LEU A 543 12.80 6.40 3.18
CA LEU A 543 11.94 5.96 2.07
C LEU A 543 12.68 5.09 1.05
N ARG A 544 13.93 5.44 0.71
CA ARG A 544 14.74 4.61 -0.20
C ARG A 544 15.05 3.24 0.39
N LYS A 545 15.41 3.17 1.67
CA LYS A 545 15.62 1.89 2.38
C LYS A 545 14.35 1.04 2.44
N ALA A 546 13.18 1.67 2.52
CA ALA A 546 11.88 1.00 2.45
C ALA A 546 11.45 0.59 1.02
N GLY A 547 12.31 0.74 0.01
CA GLY A 547 12.07 0.30 -1.37
C GLY A 547 11.28 1.29 -2.24
N ILE A 548 11.15 2.55 -1.81
CA ILE A 548 10.51 3.59 -2.63
C ILE A 548 11.43 4.01 -3.78
N LYS A 549 10.92 3.93 -5.02
CA LYS A 549 11.64 4.25 -6.26
C LYS A 549 11.20 5.56 -6.91
N ALA A 550 9.99 6.02 -6.61
CA ALA A 550 9.51 7.30 -7.11
C ALA A 550 10.56 8.41 -6.86
N PRO A 551 10.75 9.37 -7.75
CA PRO A 551 11.65 10.50 -7.52
C PRO A 551 11.32 11.21 -6.20
N ILE A 552 12.34 11.57 -5.41
CA ILE A 552 12.17 12.21 -4.11
C ILE A 552 12.87 13.56 -4.10
N MET A 553 12.09 14.61 -3.90
CA MET A 553 12.55 16.00 -3.77
C MET A 553 12.88 16.33 -2.31
N ILE A 554 14.04 16.91 -2.06
CA ILE A 554 14.47 17.39 -0.74
C ILE A 554 14.25 18.90 -0.65
N MET A 555 13.33 19.32 0.23
CA MET A 555 12.90 20.73 0.33
C MET A 555 13.84 21.62 1.16
N ASN A 556 14.64 21.06 2.06
CA ASN A 556 15.63 21.77 2.87
C ASN A 556 16.96 20.97 2.84
N PRO A 557 17.69 20.96 1.71
CA PRO A 557 18.91 20.19 1.60
C PRO A 557 20.03 20.79 2.46
N GLU A 558 20.68 19.96 3.26
CA GLU A 558 21.85 20.32 4.05
C GLU A 558 23.13 20.05 3.23
N MET A 559 24.10 20.98 3.29
CA MET A 559 25.36 20.86 2.53
C MET A 559 26.19 19.63 2.97
N THR A 560 26.04 19.20 4.22
CA THR A 560 26.68 18.01 4.80
C THR A 560 26.12 16.71 4.25
N ALA A 561 24.91 16.73 3.69
CA ALA A 561 24.19 15.56 3.21
C ALA A 561 24.35 15.33 1.68
N PHE A 562 25.13 16.13 0.93
CA PHE A 562 25.21 16.00 -0.51
C PHE A 562 25.65 14.60 -0.96
N LYS A 563 26.67 14.02 -0.31
CA LYS A 563 27.10 12.66 -0.64
C LYS A 563 25.94 11.66 -0.46
N THR A 564 25.23 11.75 0.63
CA THR A 564 24.06 10.91 0.91
C THR A 564 22.95 11.11 -0.17
N MET A 565 22.71 12.36 -0.58
CA MET A 565 21.74 12.63 -1.64
C MET A 565 22.15 11.97 -2.96
N PHE A 566 23.42 12.02 -3.33
CA PHE A 566 23.93 11.36 -4.54
C PHE A 566 23.80 9.83 -4.45
N ASP A 567 24.23 9.23 -3.33
CA ASP A 567 24.20 7.78 -3.09
C ASP A 567 22.77 7.23 -3.15
N TYR A 568 21.79 7.97 -2.63
CA TYR A 568 20.37 7.56 -2.58
C TYR A 568 19.51 8.18 -3.69
N LYS A 569 20.09 8.90 -4.64
CA LYS A 569 19.39 9.56 -5.77
C LYS A 569 18.24 10.44 -5.29
N LEU A 570 18.52 11.36 -4.35
CA LEU A 570 17.58 12.32 -3.81
C LEU A 570 17.76 13.68 -4.47
N GLU A 571 16.71 14.29 -4.99
CA GLU A 571 16.77 15.48 -5.82
C GLU A 571 16.63 16.77 -4.98
N PRO A 572 17.72 17.54 -4.73
CA PRO A 572 17.65 18.69 -3.84
C PRO A 572 17.02 19.93 -4.48
N GLU A 573 16.29 20.70 -3.66
CA GLU A 573 15.94 22.09 -3.95
C GLU A 573 17.21 22.97 -3.91
N VAL A 574 17.29 23.96 -4.80
CA VAL A 574 18.36 24.97 -4.82
C VAL A 574 17.74 26.36 -4.81
N TYR A 575 18.05 27.14 -3.79
CA TYR A 575 17.39 28.40 -3.51
C TYR A 575 18.33 29.63 -3.37
N ASN A 576 19.66 29.44 -3.41
CA ASN A 576 20.64 30.54 -3.41
C ASN A 576 21.97 30.12 -4.01
N PHE A 577 22.82 31.08 -4.35
CA PHE A 577 24.12 30.84 -4.97
C PHE A 577 25.10 30.06 -4.08
N ARG A 578 25.05 30.26 -2.75
CA ARG A 578 25.92 29.53 -1.82
C ARG A 578 25.66 28.03 -1.89
N LEU A 579 24.40 27.61 -1.82
CA LEU A 579 24.01 26.21 -1.94
C LEU A 579 24.33 25.66 -3.33
N LEU A 580 24.02 26.43 -4.38
CA LEU A 580 24.30 26.10 -5.78
C LEU A 580 25.79 25.77 -5.99
N HIS A 581 26.69 26.66 -5.62
CA HIS A 581 28.13 26.47 -5.80
C HIS A 581 28.67 25.31 -4.96
N ALA A 582 28.19 25.14 -3.72
CA ALA A 582 28.57 24.03 -2.86
C ALA A 582 28.15 22.68 -3.43
N LEU A 583 26.93 22.59 -4.00
CA LEU A 583 26.41 21.38 -4.63
C LEU A 583 27.17 21.03 -5.92
N ILE A 584 27.44 22.05 -6.78
CA ILE A 584 28.27 21.86 -7.99
C ILE A 584 29.65 21.32 -7.63
N HIS A 585 30.30 21.93 -6.63
CA HIS A 585 31.61 21.50 -6.17
C HIS A 585 31.62 20.07 -5.63
N ALA A 586 30.63 19.71 -4.80
CA ALA A 586 30.49 18.38 -4.25
C ALA A 586 30.23 17.32 -5.34
N ALA A 587 29.39 17.64 -6.32
CA ALA A 587 29.10 16.75 -7.45
C ALA A 587 30.37 16.54 -8.32
N GLN A 588 31.11 17.60 -8.61
CA GLN A 588 32.37 17.52 -9.35
C GLN A 588 33.42 16.67 -8.63
N GLN A 589 33.57 16.84 -7.31
CA GLN A 589 34.50 16.04 -6.51
C GLN A 589 34.17 14.53 -6.54
N GLN A 590 32.91 14.19 -6.68
CA GLN A 590 32.44 12.79 -6.72
C GLN A 590 32.27 12.26 -8.16
N GLY A 591 32.61 13.04 -9.18
CA GLY A 591 32.44 12.65 -10.59
C GLY A 591 31.01 12.52 -11.06
N VAL A 592 30.08 13.16 -10.32
CA VAL A 592 28.65 13.17 -10.65
C VAL A 592 28.40 14.17 -11.77
N THR A 593 27.62 13.77 -12.78
CA THR A 593 27.22 14.62 -13.93
C THR A 593 25.70 14.55 -14.10
N ASP A 594 25.15 15.65 -14.63
CA ASP A 594 23.73 15.80 -14.98
C ASP A 594 22.78 15.49 -13.81
N TYR A 595 23.22 15.76 -12.57
CA TYR A 595 22.42 15.47 -11.39
C TYR A 595 21.20 16.40 -11.31
N PRO A 596 19.97 15.84 -11.16
CA PRO A 596 18.75 16.64 -11.18
C PRO A 596 18.60 17.50 -9.95
N VAL A 597 18.24 18.77 -10.16
CA VAL A 597 17.97 19.74 -9.09
C VAL A 597 16.71 20.52 -9.36
N HIS A 598 16.09 21.04 -8.30
CA HIS A 598 14.85 21.81 -8.36
C HIS A 598 15.13 23.26 -7.96
N ILE A 599 15.03 24.16 -8.93
CA ILE A 599 15.32 25.59 -8.72
C ILE A 599 14.11 26.28 -8.06
N LYS A 600 14.34 26.96 -6.94
CA LYS A 600 13.29 27.71 -6.27
C LYS A 600 13.40 29.21 -6.52
N LEU A 601 12.27 29.82 -6.91
CA LEU A 601 12.12 31.25 -7.08
C LEU A 601 11.29 31.84 -5.93
N ASP A 602 11.75 32.98 -5.39
CA ASP A 602 10.96 33.76 -4.41
C ASP A 602 10.13 34.80 -5.15
N THR A 603 8.84 34.55 -5.22
CA THR A 603 7.89 35.46 -5.88
C THR A 603 7.13 36.38 -4.93
N GLY A 604 7.47 36.33 -3.62
CA GLY A 604 6.85 37.19 -2.62
C GLY A 604 6.54 36.51 -1.28
N MET A 605 6.97 35.27 -1.08
CA MET A 605 6.87 34.59 0.22
C MET A 605 8.01 35.00 1.17
N HIS A 606 9.13 35.41 0.63
CA HIS A 606 10.34 35.86 1.35
C HIS A 606 10.89 34.84 2.36
N ARG A 607 10.80 33.55 1.99
CA ARG A 607 11.32 32.46 2.81
C ARG A 607 12.62 31.88 2.23
N LEU A 608 12.60 31.35 1.03
CA LEU A 608 13.74 30.82 0.27
C LEU A 608 13.47 30.99 -1.22
N GLY A 609 14.51 31.18 -2.03
CA GLY A 609 14.43 31.24 -3.48
C GLY A 609 15.25 32.37 -4.08
N PHE A 610 15.64 32.21 -5.36
CA PHE A 610 16.26 33.28 -6.14
C PHE A 610 15.21 34.34 -6.52
N ASN A 611 15.62 35.59 -6.57
CA ASN A 611 14.77 36.66 -7.04
C ASN A 611 14.51 36.51 -8.55
N PRO A 612 13.26 36.32 -9.01
CA PRO A 612 12.95 36.07 -10.41
C PRO A 612 13.24 37.26 -11.33
N MET A 613 13.36 38.48 -10.77
CA MET A 613 13.56 39.70 -11.55
C MET A 613 15.03 40.14 -11.66
N THR A 614 15.91 39.65 -10.76
CA THR A 614 17.28 40.17 -10.68
C THR A 614 18.37 39.12 -10.64
N GLU A 615 18.05 37.87 -10.28
CA GLU A 615 19.07 36.83 -10.05
C GLU A 615 19.06 35.71 -11.11
N VAL A 616 17.97 35.56 -11.91
CA VAL A 616 17.80 34.42 -12.80
C VAL A 616 18.79 34.41 -13.95
N GLU A 617 19.19 35.56 -14.48
CA GLU A 617 20.19 35.63 -15.57
C GLU A 617 21.53 35.12 -15.08
N GLN A 618 21.98 35.58 -13.89
CA GLN A 618 23.22 35.09 -13.27
C GLN A 618 23.13 33.58 -12.96
N LEU A 619 21.96 33.13 -12.47
CA LEU A 619 21.72 31.70 -12.23
C LEU A 619 21.89 30.88 -13.49
N VAL A 620 21.36 31.33 -14.63
CA VAL A 620 21.53 30.68 -15.95
C VAL A 620 22.97 30.59 -16.35
N GLU A 621 23.74 31.67 -16.17
CA GLU A 621 25.18 31.67 -16.48
C GLU A 621 25.95 30.63 -15.68
N VAL A 622 25.69 30.54 -14.36
CA VAL A 622 26.29 29.54 -13.48
C VAL A 622 25.89 28.12 -13.92
N LEU A 623 24.61 27.86 -14.18
CA LEU A 623 24.10 26.54 -14.57
C LEU A 623 24.68 26.09 -15.94
N LYS A 624 24.84 26.99 -16.88
CA LYS A 624 25.45 26.69 -18.20
C LYS A 624 26.96 26.48 -18.16
N SER A 625 27.65 27.01 -17.18
CA SER A 625 29.12 26.93 -17.07
C SER A 625 29.65 25.57 -16.62
N GLN A 626 28.74 24.65 -16.24
CA GLN A 626 29.09 23.36 -15.66
C GLN A 626 28.17 22.21 -16.15
N LYS A 627 28.56 20.95 -15.87
CA LYS A 627 27.83 19.72 -16.26
C LYS A 627 27.53 18.82 -15.06
N ALA A 628 27.81 19.26 -13.85
CA ALA A 628 27.64 18.45 -12.66
C ALA A 628 26.16 18.31 -12.27
N ILE A 629 25.39 19.37 -12.43
CA ILE A 629 23.96 19.42 -12.10
C ILE A 629 23.13 19.94 -13.27
N THR A 630 21.85 19.54 -13.32
CA THR A 630 20.91 19.93 -14.37
C THR A 630 19.57 20.34 -13.75
N PRO A 631 19.02 21.52 -14.11
CA PRO A 631 17.72 21.95 -13.59
C PRO A 631 16.60 21.02 -14.13
N ARG A 632 16.02 20.22 -13.24
CA ARG A 632 14.88 19.32 -13.54
C ARG A 632 13.56 20.08 -13.50
N SER A 633 13.41 20.94 -12.50
CA SER A 633 12.25 21.80 -12.38
C SER A 633 12.59 23.18 -11.84
N VAL A 634 11.67 24.11 -12.02
CA VAL A 634 11.65 25.44 -11.39
C VAL A 634 10.32 25.65 -10.72
N PHE A 635 10.33 26.17 -9.49
CA PHE A 635 9.11 26.33 -8.73
C PHE A 635 9.10 27.54 -7.80
N SER A 636 7.88 27.92 -7.40
CA SER A 636 7.63 28.88 -6.34
C SER A 636 6.51 28.36 -5.41
N HIS A 637 5.94 29.22 -4.58
CA HIS A 637 4.87 28.84 -3.65
C HIS A 637 3.89 29.99 -3.47
N PHE A 638 2.59 29.71 -3.68
CA PHE A 638 1.55 30.69 -3.37
C PHE A 638 1.45 30.93 -1.88
N VAL A 639 1.31 32.20 -1.50
CA VAL A 639 1.19 32.66 -0.11
C VAL A 639 -0.25 32.58 0.38
N GLY A 640 -1.20 32.94 -0.49
CA GLY A 640 -2.60 33.11 -0.11
C GLY A 640 -3.58 32.47 -1.10
N ALA A 641 -3.26 31.28 -1.64
CA ALA A 641 -4.19 30.56 -2.53
C ALA A 641 -5.41 30.00 -1.80
N ASP A 642 -5.44 30.04 -0.50
CA ASP A 642 -6.51 29.59 0.39
C ASP A 642 -7.59 30.64 0.65
N GLU A 643 -7.33 31.92 0.35
CA GLU A 643 -8.27 33.01 0.58
C GLU A 643 -8.43 33.92 -0.66
N ASP A 644 -9.66 34.12 -1.15
CA ASP A 644 -9.97 34.89 -2.37
C ASP A 644 -9.48 36.35 -2.29
N ARG A 645 -9.41 36.92 -1.10
CA ARG A 645 -8.89 38.30 -0.89
C ARG A 645 -7.43 38.50 -1.34
N PHE A 646 -6.68 37.41 -1.54
CA PHE A 646 -5.30 37.44 -2.00
C PHE A 646 -5.11 37.06 -3.48
N ASP A 647 -6.17 37.01 -4.26
CA ASP A 647 -6.11 36.64 -5.69
C ASP A 647 -5.23 37.56 -6.52
N ASP A 648 -5.31 38.88 -6.29
CA ASP A 648 -4.46 39.86 -6.97
C ASP A 648 -2.98 39.67 -6.60
N PHE A 649 -2.69 39.35 -5.34
CA PHE A 649 -1.33 39.03 -4.91
C PHE A 649 -0.84 37.73 -5.53
N SER A 650 -1.66 36.70 -5.57
CA SER A 650 -1.38 35.42 -6.20
C SER A 650 -1.15 35.58 -7.71
N ALA A 651 -1.90 36.44 -8.39
CA ALA A 651 -1.68 36.79 -9.78
C ALA A 651 -0.33 37.48 -10.01
N SER A 652 0.06 38.40 -9.11
CA SER A 652 1.37 39.03 -9.15
C SER A 652 2.50 38.03 -8.91
N GLN A 653 2.33 37.07 -7.95
CA GLN A 653 3.27 35.99 -7.73
C GLN A 653 3.45 35.11 -8.99
N PHE A 654 2.34 34.76 -9.63
CA PHE A 654 2.35 33.97 -10.86
C PHE A 654 3.09 34.67 -11.99
N SER A 655 2.82 35.96 -12.25
CA SER A 655 3.51 36.75 -13.26
C SER A 655 5.01 36.81 -13.06
N LYS A 656 5.48 37.03 -11.82
CA LYS A 656 6.90 36.98 -11.47
C LYS A 656 7.50 35.60 -11.70
N PHE A 657 6.74 34.55 -11.37
CA PHE A 657 7.17 33.16 -11.60
C PHE A 657 7.30 32.86 -13.09
N GLU A 658 6.32 33.23 -13.89
CA GLU A 658 6.37 33.07 -15.35
C GLU A 658 7.58 33.78 -15.94
N HIS A 659 7.86 35.01 -15.55
CA HIS A 659 9.03 35.76 -16.01
C HIS A 659 10.32 35.00 -15.76
N GLY A 660 10.63 34.63 -14.52
CA GLY A 660 11.87 33.93 -14.16
C GLY A 660 11.94 32.51 -14.76
N SER A 661 10.85 31.77 -14.76
CA SER A 661 10.80 30.40 -15.30
C SER A 661 10.94 30.39 -16.83
N ASN A 662 10.43 31.37 -17.55
CA ASN A 662 10.60 31.51 -19.00
C ASN A 662 12.07 31.81 -19.36
N ILE A 663 12.78 32.65 -18.63
CA ILE A 663 14.23 32.90 -18.82
C ILE A 663 15.02 31.59 -18.63
N LEU A 664 14.72 30.82 -17.56
CA LEU A 664 15.35 29.53 -17.35
C LEU A 664 15.04 28.55 -18.49
N GLN A 665 13.78 28.40 -18.89
CA GLN A 665 13.42 27.47 -19.97
C GLN A 665 14.05 27.83 -21.31
N ALA A 666 14.12 29.12 -21.64
CA ALA A 666 14.74 29.59 -22.87
C ALA A 666 16.27 29.32 -22.94
N ALA A 667 16.90 29.17 -21.78
CA ALA A 667 18.33 28.93 -21.66
C ALA A 667 18.74 27.48 -21.89
N PHE A 668 17.82 26.51 -21.80
CA PHE A 668 18.07 25.06 -21.88
C PHE A 668 17.21 24.40 -22.96
N SER A 669 17.77 23.40 -23.66
CA SER A 669 17.07 22.64 -24.69
C SER A 669 16.14 21.56 -24.15
N HIS A 670 16.38 21.06 -22.93
CA HIS A 670 15.49 20.11 -22.29
C HIS A 670 14.34 20.82 -21.57
N LYS A 671 13.24 20.12 -21.38
CA LYS A 671 12.09 20.65 -20.64
C LYS A 671 12.40 20.75 -19.16
N ILE A 672 12.23 21.96 -18.58
CA ILE A 672 12.28 22.22 -17.16
C ILE A 672 10.83 22.26 -16.66
N LEU A 673 10.47 21.36 -15.72
CA LEU A 673 9.11 21.28 -15.19
C LEU A 673 8.80 22.52 -14.31
N ARG A 674 7.70 23.21 -14.58
CA ARG A 674 7.31 24.44 -13.87
C ARG A 674 6.16 24.15 -12.93
N HIS A 675 6.26 24.60 -11.68
CA HIS A 675 5.19 24.41 -10.70
C HIS A 675 5.14 25.49 -9.62
N ILE A 676 3.93 25.89 -9.25
CA ILE A 676 3.70 26.89 -8.21
C ILE A 676 2.58 26.47 -7.26
N ASP A 677 1.56 25.76 -7.72
CA ASP A 677 0.38 25.38 -6.96
C ASP A 677 0.70 24.46 -5.78
N ASN A 678 0.06 24.77 -4.67
CA ASN A 678 -0.09 23.93 -3.47
C ASN A 678 -1.50 23.30 -3.44
N SER A 679 -1.91 22.63 -2.35
CA SER A 679 -3.25 22.02 -2.24
C SER A 679 -4.39 22.99 -2.53
N ALA A 680 -4.34 24.23 -2.02
CA ALA A 680 -5.35 25.24 -2.29
C ALA A 680 -5.34 25.70 -3.75
N GLY A 681 -4.13 25.94 -4.31
CA GLY A 681 -3.98 26.38 -5.69
C GLY A 681 -4.54 25.38 -6.68
N ILE A 682 -4.39 24.06 -6.45
CA ILE A 682 -4.97 23.01 -7.30
C ILE A 682 -6.49 23.19 -7.44
N LEU A 683 -7.17 23.53 -6.35
CA LEU A 683 -8.63 23.70 -6.33
C LEU A 683 -9.08 25.09 -6.80
N HIS A 684 -8.20 26.09 -6.71
CA HIS A 684 -8.54 27.49 -6.97
C HIS A 684 -8.09 27.98 -8.35
N PHE A 685 -6.88 27.62 -8.78
CA PHE A 685 -6.26 28.18 -9.98
C PHE A 685 -6.05 27.12 -11.08
N HIS A 686 -7.12 26.65 -11.68
CA HIS A 686 -7.07 25.62 -12.74
C HIS A 686 -6.19 26.01 -13.94
N ASP A 687 -6.06 27.31 -14.23
CA ASP A 687 -5.26 27.88 -15.31
C ASP A 687 -3.76 28.02 -14.99
N ARG A 688 -3.35 27.79 -13.72
CA ARG A 688 -1.98 28.00 -13.24
C ARG A 688 -1.25 26.71 -12.84
N GLN A 689 -1.84 25.55 -13.08
CA GLN A 689 -1.28 24.24 -12.70
C GLN A 689 0.05 23.91 -13.39
N MET A 690 0.28 24.46 -14.57
CA MET A 690 1.51 24.25 -15.38
C MET A 690 1.87 22.77 -15.56
N ASP A 691 3.16 22.42 -15.36
CA ASP A 691 3.66 21.07 -15.60
C ASP A 691 3.53 20.16 -14.38
N MET A 692 3.39 20.73 -13.17
CA MET A 692 3.36 19.96 -11.93
C MET A 692 2.69 20.73 -10.79
N CYS A 693 1.99 20.04 -9.89
CA CYS A 693 1.39 20.58 -8.67
C CYS A 693 1.93 19.87 -7.43
N ARG A 694 1.84 20.52 -6.24
CA ARG A 694 2.30 19.94 -4.97
C ARG A 694 1.13 19.77 -4.01
N LEU A 695 0.75 18.53 -3.76
CA LEU A 695 -0.32 18.15 -2.84
C LEU A 695 0.24 17.92 -1.43
N GLY A 696 -0.17 18.77 -0.50
CA GLY A 696 0.19 18.67 0.92
C GLY A 696 -0.97 18.20 1.78
N ILE A 697 -1.52 19.10 2.61
CA ILE A 697 -2.54 18.77 3.61
C ILE A 697 -3.82 18.18 3.01
N GLY A 698 -4.16 18.53 1.79
CA GLY A 698 -5.31 17.97 1.10
C GLY A 698 -5.23 16.45 0.93
N LEU A 699 -4.02 15.89 0.81
CA LEU A 699 -3.81 14.44 0.78
C LEU A 699 -4.26 13.78 2.10
N TYR A 700 -4.08 14.49 3.21
CA TYR A 700 -4.45 14.03 4.56
C TYR A 700 -5.87 14.40 4.96
N GLY A 701 -6.67 14.85 4.00
CA GLY A 701 -8.11 15.01 4.10
C GLY A 701 -8.61 16.39 4.51
N VAL A 702 -7.75 17.39 4.66
CA VAL A 702 -8.16 18.75 5.02
C VAL A 702 -8.12 19.66 3.79
N ASN A 703 -9.27 20.22 3.42
CA ASN A 703 -9.34 21.30 2.45
C ASN A 703 -8.98 22.62 3.15
N ASN A 704 -7.84 23.20 2.82
CA ASN A 704 -7.34 24.39 3.48
C ASN A 704 -7.96 25.71 2.98
N ARG A 705 -8.95 25.66 2.09
CA ARG A 705 -9.74 26.85 1.69
C ARG A 705 -10.88 27.15 2.68
N ASP A 706 -11.50 26.12 3.21
CA ASP A 706 -12.67 26.22 4.07
C ASP A 706 -12.56 25.38 5.36
N ASN A 707 -11.41 24.75 5.60
CA ASN A 707 -11.17 23.80 6.68
C ASN A 707 -12.15 22.61 6.71
N SER A 708 -12.84 22.32 5.60
CA SER A 708 -13.68 21.13 5.50
C SER A 708 -12.83 19.85 5.44
N ILE A 709 -13.41 18.75 5.85
CA ILE A 709 -12.80 17.43 5.70
C ILE A 709 -13.31 16.79 4.42
N ILE A 710 -12.38 16.42 3.54
CA ILE A 710 -12.68 15.70 2.28
C ILE A 710 -12.96 14.24 2.63
N ASN A 711 -11.92 13.47 3.01
CA ASN A 711 -12.06 12.15 3.62
C ASN A 711 -11.08 12.05 4.78
N ASN A 712 -11.56 11.59 5.92
CA ASN A 712 -10.74 11.52 7.14
C ASN A 712 -9.67 10.42 7.02
N VAL A 713 -8.41 10.81 7.03
CA VAL A 713 -7.27 9.88 6.95
C VAL A 713 -6.84 9.41 8.32
N SER A 714 -6.72 10.33 9.28
CA SER A 714 -6.14 10.04 10.60
C SER A 714 -7.18 10.13 11.70
N THR A 715 -7.25 9.11 12.57
CA THR A 715 -8.10 9.09 13.76
C THR A 715 -7.26 8.74 14.98
N LEU A 716 -7.17 9.68 15.93
CA LEU A 716 -6.46 9.47 17.20
C LEU A 716 -7.45 8.97 18.25
N LYS A 717 -7.19 7.77 18.77
CA LYS A 717 -8.03 7.09 19.75
C LYS A 717 -7.26 6.69 20.98
N THR A 718 -7.93 6.65 22.11
CA THR A 718 -7.42 6.08 23.37
C THR A 718 -8.55 5.40 24.13
N THR A 719 -8.33 5.00 25.38
CA THR A 719 -9.32 4.32 26.23
C THR A 719 -9.45 5.01 27.58
N ILE A 720 -10.53 4.73 28.29
CA ILE A 720 -10.70 5.18 29.68
C ILE A 720 -9.91 4.25 30.61
N LEU A 721 -8.96 4.79 31.37
CA LEU A 721 -8.19 4.04 32.37
C LEU A 721 -8.96 3.84 33.67
N GLN A 722 -9.59 4.90 34.16
CA GLN A 722 -10.29 4.91 35.44
C GLN A 722 -11.36 6.00 35.45
N ILE A 723 -12.46 5.72 36.13
CA ILE A 723 -13.53 6.70 36.40
C ILE A 723 -13.65 6.90 37.91
N ARG A 724 -13.78 8.16 38.35
CA ARG A 724 -13.97 8.55 39.75
C ARG A 724 -15.09 9.55 39.89
N ASP A 725 -15.88 9.36 40.94
CA ASP A 725 -16.80 10.39 41.40
C ASP A 725 -15.99 11.42 42.19
N VAL A 726 -16.17 12.69 41.87
CA VAL A 726 -15.44 13.85 42.45
C VAL A 726 -16.47 14.88 42.89
N CYS A 727 -16.44 15.28 44.17
CA CYS A 727 -17.37 16.27 44.72
C CYS A 727 -17.04 17.66 44.16
N LYS A 728 -18.03 18.52 44.10
CA LYS A 728 -17.94 19.90 43.60
C LYS A 728 -16.86 20.73 44.31
N GLU A 729 -16.65 20.50 45.63
CA GLU A 729 -15.67 21.19 46.47
C GLU A 729 -14.23 20.78 46.17
N ASP A 730 -14.04 19.66 45.50
CA ASP A 730 -12.73 19.17 45.11
C ASP A 730 -12.26 19.77 43.78
N THR A 731 -10.97 19.56 43.46
CA THR A 731 -10.36 20.06 42.21
C THR A 731 -9.60 18.96 41.51
N VAL A 732 -9.62 19.00 40.17
CA VAL A 732 -8.98 18.01 39.31
C VAL A 732 -7.64 18.54 38.77
N GLY A 733 -6.60 17.71 38.88
CA GLY A 733 -5.30 17.92 38.23
C GLY A 733 -4.40 18.95 38.87
N TYR A 734 -3.26 19.20 38.18
CA TYR A 734 -2.19 20.08 38.67
C TYR A 734 -2.65 21.52 38.90
N SER A 735 -2.11 22.13 39.97
CA SER A 735 -2.36 23.53 40.39
C SER A 735 -3.84 23.82 40.71
N LYS A 736 -4.61 22.79 40.99
CA LYS A 736 -6.05 22.88 41.28
C LYS A 736 -6.84 23.66 40.22
N ARG A 737 -6.49 23.45 38.91
CA ARG A 737 -7.07 24.20 37.80
C ARG A 737 -8.37 23.59 37.26
N GLY A 738 -8.68 22.34 37.60
CA GLY A 738 -9.97 21.70 37.26
C GLY A 738 -10.99 21.98 38.36
N VAL A 739 -11.63 23.16 38.32
CA VAL A 739 -12.73 23.53 39.23
C VAL A 739 -14.02 22.92 38.68
N LEU A 740 -14.79 22.28 39.52
CA LEU A 740 -16.04 21.63 39.18
C LEU A 740 -17.25 22.50 39.54
N GLU A 741 -18.26 22.56 38.69
CA GLU A 741 -19.48 23.30 38.92
C GLU A 741 -20.54 22.47 39.67
N ARG A 742 -20.40 21.16 39.65
CA ARG A 742 -21.27 20.13 40.25
C ARG A 742 -20.46 18.89 40.63
N ASP A 743 -21.05 18.00 41.41
CA ASP A 743 -20.51 16.65 41.59
C ASP A 743 -20.40 15.97 40.23
N SER A 744 -19.22 15.45 39.92
CA SER A 744 -18.85 15.05 38.56
C SER A 744 -18.20 13.68 38.52
N ARG A 745 -18.42 12.93 37.44
CA ARG A 745 -17.67 11.72 37.09
C ARG A 745 -16.51 12.10 36.20
N ILE A 746 -15.30 11.91 36.70
CA ILE A 746 -14.08 12.28 36.00
C ILE A 746 -13.37 11.01 35.53
N ALA A 747 -13.11 10.90 34.22
CA ALA A 747 -12.37 9.83 33.64
C ALA A 747 -10.92 10.25 33.35
N ALA A 748 -9.97 9.36 33.63
CA ALA A 748 -8.56 9.50 33.24
C ALA A 748 -8.30 8.71 31.96
N ILE A 749 -7.63 9.33 30.99
CA ILE A 749 -7.27 8.73 29.69
C ILE A 749 -5.75 8.78 29.47
N PRO A 750 -5.11 7.71 28.91
CA PRO A 750 -3.64 7.59 28.79
C PRO A 750 -3.10 8.34 27.56
N ILE A 751 -3.37 9.63 27.49
CA ILE A 751 -2.80 10.53 26.48
C ILE A 751 -2.49 11.88 27.12
N GLY A 752 -1.31 12.40 26.85
CA GLY A 752 -0.86 13.70 27.35
C GLY A 752 -0.07 14.49 26.31
N TYR A 753 0.59 15.58 26.79
CA TYR A 753 1.33 16.44 25.86
C TYR A 753 2.61 15.75 25.32
N ALA A 754 3.13 14.70 25.94
CA ALA A 754 4.23 13.92 25.39
C ALA A 754 3.80 13.03 24.21
N ASP A 755 2.50 12.77 24.06
CA ASP A 755 1.91 12.03 22.95
C ASP A 755 1.43 12.95 21.81
N GLY A 756 1.43 14.28 22.06
CA GLY A 756 0.98 15.30 21.11
C GLY A 756 -0.34 15.99 21.48
N LEU A 757 -0.98 15.61 22.59
CA LEU A 757 -2.18 16.31 23.06
C LEU A 757 -1.81 17.64 23.72
N ASN A 758 -1.95 18.74 23.00
CA ASN A 758 -1.50 20.05 23.44
C ASN A 758 -2.15 20.48 24.77
N ARG A 759 -1.35 21.01 25.68
CA ARG A 759 -1.80 21.40 27.03
C ARG A 759 -2.85 22.49 27.05
N HIS A 760 -2.92 23.35 26.02
CA HIS A 760 -3.92 24.41 25.91
C HIS A 760 -5.34 23.89 25.64
N LEU A 761 -5.50 22.63 25.21
CA LEU A 761 -6.82 21.99 25.07
C LEU A 761 -7.48 21.71 26.41
N GLY A 762 -6.73 21.71 27.52
CA GLY A 762 -7.25 21.52 28.87
C GLY A 762 -8.14 22.68 29.39
N ARG A 763 -8.63 22.54 30.63
CA ARG A 763 -9.46 23.54 31.33
C ARG A 763 -10.78 23.91 30.65
N GLY A 764 -11.38 22.93 29.96
CA GLY A 764 -12.63 23.14 29.22
C GLY A 764 -12.46 23.81 27.85
N ASN A 765 -11.24 24.12 27.40
CA ASN A 765 -11.01 24.78 26.10
C ASN A 765 -11.38 23.86 24.92
N CYS A 766 -11.31 22.54 25.10
CA CYS A 766 -11.69 21.58 24.09
C CYS A 766 -12.30 20.32 24.73
N TYR A 767 -12.71 19.37 23.89
CA TYR A 767 -13.34 18.11 24.31
C TYR A 767 -12.85 16.98 23.42
N CYS A 768 -13.04 15.74 23.88
CA CYS A 768 -12.97 14.52 23.08
C CYS A 768 -14.36 13.88 22.99
N LEU A 769 -14.49 12.76 22.29
CA LEU A 769 -15.75 12.00 22.23
C LEU A 769 -15.62 10.67 22.98
N VAL A 770 -16.59 10.39 23.84
CA VAL A 770 -16.80 9.08 24.49
C VAL A 770 -18.18 8.60 24.09
N ASN A 771 -18.26 7.44 23.46
CA ASN A 771 -19.51 6.88 22.93
C ASN A 771 -20.32 7.90 22.08
N GLY A 772 -19.60 8.72 21.26
CA GLY A 772 -20.18 9.75 20.40
C GLY A 772 -20.66 11.03 21.12
N LYS A 773 -20.45 11.14 22.44
CA LYS A 773 -20.82 12.32 23.24
C LYS A 773 -19.59 13.12 23.60
N LYS A 774 -19.75 14.46 23.71
CA LYS A 774 -18.67 15.39 24.06
C LYS A 774 -18.28 15.25 25.53
N ALA A 775 -17.01 14.98 25.79
CA ALA A 775 -16.39 14.92 27.11
C ALA A 775 -15.32 16.01 27.21
N PRO A 776 -15.58 17.14 27.89
CA PRO A 776 -14.62 18.23 28.04
C PRO A 776 -13.38 17.83 28.83
N TYR A 777 -12.21 18.39 28.46
CA TYR A 777 -11.00 18.21 29.23
C TYR A 777 -11.07 19.04 30.53
N VAL A 778 -10.83 18.41 31.68
CA VAL A 778 -10.88 19.03 33.00
C VAL A 778 -9.48 19.26 33.56
N GLY A 779 -9.21 20.47 34.03
CA GLY A 779 -7.91 20.84 34.57
C GLY A 779 -6.80 20.88 33.50
N ASN A 780 -5.56 20.81 33.96
CA ASN A 780 -4.41 20.81 33.07
C ASN A 780 -4.16 19.40 32.49
N ILE A 781 -3.95 19.29 31.20
CA ILE A 781 -3.44 18.06 30.56
C ILE A 781 -2.03 17.79 31.12
N CYS A 782 -1.79 16.57 31.56
CA CYS A 782 -0.51 16.11 32.12
C CYS A 782 0.43 15.61 30.99
N MET A 783 1.60 15.11 31.36
CA MET A 783 2.58 14.59 30.40
C MET A 783 2.03 13.37 29.66
N ASP A 784 1.45 12.42 30.39
CA ASP A 784 1.05 11.10 29.87
C ASP A 784 -0.44 10.80 30.09
N VAL A 785 -1.18 11.68 30.75
CA VAL A 785 -2.60 11.47 31.12
C VAL A 785 -3.38 12.77 30.99
N ALA A 786 -4.62 12.69 30.55
CA ALA A 786 -5.60 13.79 30.61
C ALA A 786 -6.84 13.34 31.37
N MET A 787 -7.56 14.31 31.96
CA MET A 787 -8.82 14.07 32.66
C MET A 787 -9.95 14.70 31.86
N ILE A 788 -11.08 13.98 31.76
CA ILE A 788 -12.26 14.40 31.02
C ILE A 788 -13.50 14.24 31.89
N ASP A 789 -14.49 15.12 31.71
CA ASP A 789 -15.78 15.03 32.40
C ASP A 789 -16.72 14.10 31.62
N VAL A 790 -17.11 13.00 32.25
CA VAL A 790 -18.02 12.00 31.71
C VAL A 790 -19.32 11.89 32.53
N THR A 791 -19.66 12.94 33.30
CA THR A 791 -20.80 12.93 34.21
C THR A 791 -22.12 12.53 33.54
N ASP A 792 -22.37 13.06 32.34
CA ASP A 792 -23.62 12.81 31.59
C ASP A 792 -23.45 11.73 30.49
N ILE A 793 -22.37 10.95 30.59
CA ILE A 793 -22.05 9.93 29.60
C ILE A 793 -22.12 8.54 30.25
N ASP A 794 -22.92 7.67 29.67
CA ASP A 794 -22.92 6.26 30.03
C ASP A 794 -21.68 5.59 29.43
N CYS A 795 -20.67 5.34 30.29
CA CYS A 795 -19.41 4.77 29.94
C CYS A 795 -18.76 4.03 31.11
N GLN A 796 -17.81 3.17 30.78
CA GLN A 796 -17.04 2.36 31.72
C GLN A 796 -15.53 2.41 31.39
N GLU A 797 -14.71 1.92 32.31
CA GLU A 797 -13.28 1.73 32.10
C GLU A 797 -13.03 0.78 30.93
N GLY A 798 -12.12 1.14 30.02
CA GLY A 798 -11.84 0.45 28.76
C GLY A 798 -12.62 0.96 27.55
N ASP A 799 -13.64 1.82 27.73
CA ASP A 799 -14.37 2.40 26.59
C ASP A 799 -13.46 3.29 25.74
N CYS A 800 -13.73 3.28 24.44
CA CYS A 800 -12.97 4.04 23.45
C CYS A 800 -13.25 5.54 23.55
N VAL A 801 -12.18 6.33 23.46
CA VAL A 801 -12.21 7.79 23.44
C VAL A 801 -11.61 8.28 22.12
N GLU A 802 -12.38 9.00 21.31
CA GLU A 802 -11.89 9.65 20.08
C GLU A 802 -11.40 11.07 20.38
N ILE A 803 -10.11 11.29 20.18
CA ILE A 803 -9.47 12.61 20.40
C ILE A 803 -9.69 13.52 19.20
N PHE A 804 -9.49 13.00 18.01
CA PHE A 804 -9.93 13.56 16.72
C PHE A 804 -10.07 12.44 15.69
N GLY A 805 -10.87 12.65 14.66
CA GLY A 805 -11.10 11.64 13.63
C GLY A 805 -12.35 11.92 12.80
N ALA A 806 -13.02 10.85 12.39
CA ALA A 806 -14.19 10.93 11.54
C ALA A 806 -15.40 11.63 12.22
N ASN A 807 -15.56 11.45 13.54
CA ASN A 807 -16.67 12.04 14.28
C ASN A 807 -16.27 13.36 14.98
N LEU A 808 -15.00 13.63 15.15
CA LEU A 808 -14.44 14.85 15.72
C LEU A 808 -13.32 15.36 14.83
N PRO A 809 -13.60 16.25 13.86
CA PRO A 809 -12.62 16.75 12.91
C PRO A 809 -11.40 17.37 13.63
N VAL A 810 -10.21 17.15 13.08
CA VAL A 810 -8.95 17.73 13.62
C VAL A 810 -8.98 19.25 13.68
N THR A 811 -9.80 19.88 12.84
CA THR A 811 -10.02 21.33 12.79
C THR A 811 -10.61 21.87 14.10
N VAL A 812 -11.42 21.11 14.83
CA VAL A 812 -11.93 21.50 16.14
C VAL A 812 -10.79 21.71 17.15
N LEU A 813 -9.75 20.87 17.08
CA LEU A 813 -8.58 21.01 17.96
C LEU A 813 -7.71 22.19 17.52
N SER A 814 -7.48 22.35 16.19
CA SER A 814 -6.70 23.49 15.69
C SER A 814 -7.36 24.83 16.01
N ASP A 815 -8.68 24.93 15.87
CA ASP A 815 -9.43 26.15 16.21
C ASP A 815 -9.33 26.48 17.72
N ALA A 816 -9.47 25.46 18.59
CA ALA A 816 -9.31 25.63 20.03
C ALA A 816 -7.88 26.03 20.44
N LEU A 817 -6.90 25.77 19.60
CA LEU A 817 -5.47 26.12 19.81
C LEU A 817 -5.06 27.40 19.11
N ASP A 818 -5.94 28.05 18.35
CA ASP A 818 -5.61 29.20 17.49
C ASP A 818 -4.45 28.89 16.54
N THR A 819 -4.51 27.71 15.89
CA THR A 819 -3.49 27.22 14.96
C THR A 819 -4.12 26.51 13.75
N ILE A 820 -3.30 25.82 12.97
CA ILE A 820 -3.69 25.11 11.74
C ILE A 820 -3.66 23.58 11.93
N PRO A 821 -4.48 22.81 11.19
CA PRO A 821 -4.51 21.34 11.26
C PRO A 821 -3.13 20.67 11.07
N TYR A 822 -2.25 21.30 10.28
CA TYR A 822 -0.87 20.82 10.08
C TYR A 822 -0.12 20.59 11.39
N GLU A 823 -0.19 21.59 12.31
CA GLU A 823 0.52 21.54 13.59
C GLU A 823 -0.05 20.44 14.48
N VAL A 824 -1.37 20.28 14.51
CA VAL A 824 -2.03 19.23 15.29
C VAL A 824 -1.61 17.85 14.81
N LEU A 825 -1.66 17.58 13.48
CA LEU A 825 -1.30 16.29 12.91
C LEU A 825 0.19 15.97 13.10
N THR A 826 1.08 16.94 12.87
CA THR A 826 2.54 16.72 12.99
C THR A 826 3.03 16.69 14.43
N SER A 827 2.22 17.13 15.41
CA SER A 827 2.57 17.05 16.82
C SER A 827 2.43 15.64 17.43
N ILE A 828 1.76 14.72 16.73
CA ILE A 828 1.59 13.34 17.20
C ILE A 828 2.96 12.67 17.31
N SER A 829 3.29 12.28 18.53
CA SER A 829 4.58 11.67 18.86
C SER A 829 4.74 10.27 18.26
N SER A 830 6.00 9.89 17.98
CA SER A 830 6.36 8.51 17.62
C SER A 830 6.04 7.46 18.70
N ARG A 831 5.72 7.88 19.94
CA ARG A 831 5.21 7.00 21.00
C ARG A 831 3.82 6.44 20.68
N VAL A 832 3.01 7.20 19.92
CA VAL A 832 1.68 6.76 19.49
C VAL A 832 1.80 5.72 18.38
N LYS A 833 1.31 4.52 18.63
CA LYS A 833 1.33 3.43 17.64
C LYS A 833 0.43 3.76 16.47
N LYS A 834 0.97 3.67 15.25
CA LYS A 834 0.20 3.82 14.02
C LYS A 834 -0.40 2.49 13.61
N VAL A 835 -1.68 2.49 13.27
CA VAL A 835 -2.43 1.33 12.79
C VAL A 835 -2.99 1.66 11.41
N TYR A 836 -2.55 0.94 10.40
CA TYR A 836 -2.98 1.20 9.02
C TYR A 836 -4.19 0.36 8.66
N VAL A 837 -5.23 1.04 8.18
CA VAL A 837 -6.45 0.41 7.68
C VAL A 837 -6.46 0.51 6.17
N GLN A 838 -6.52 -0.65 5.50
CA GLN A 838 -6.60 -0.74 4.05
C GLN A 838 -7.48 -1.95 3.70
N GLU A 839 -8.66 -1.75 3.12
CA GLU A 839 -9.56 -2.80 2.66
C GLU A 839 -9.14 -3.41 1.30
#